data_97b9af7ed460b163ce9102fc7a4320de
#
_entry.id   97b9af7ed460b163ce9102fc7a4320de
#
_cell.length_a   1.000
_cell.length_b   1.000
_cell.length_c   1.000
_cell.angle_alpha   90.00
_cell.angle_beta   90.00
_cell.angle_gamma   90.00
#
_symmetry.space_group_name_H-M   'P 1'
#
loop_
_entity.id
_entity.type
_entity.pdbx_description
1 polymer ?
#
loop_
_entity_poly.entity_id
_entity_poly.type
_entity_poly.pdbx_seq_one_letter_code
_entity_poly.pdbx_strand_id
1 'polypeptide(L)'
;MAMSLVIRQAMAVESELQFNPAFLNGESANSADLAWVNAGSALPPGEYNLNVYINNAYAFTGDVAFRADEQGAGDAQPCVTPQQIDALGIDPHQAKGGALPLAQRCIVLQSVFPGSHVDYDQKTLTLSFTVPQSMMRNLPRGYVSPESWEPGITAAWLNYVLNGSNNEYQGETRTRDSQLFVSLNSGVNLGAWRLRDFTTWTKDANELTHVQTWLQRDIPALRAQFYAGETYTSAQVFDSVGVRGIALKTDDNMLPASLSGYAPEVRGIARSNATVTVRQNGNIIYQTSVTPGAFVLKDLYPTSSGGDLAVTVQESDGSITQYTLPFASVPNLVRNGQMKYAFGAGKYRPTGNQDAPTFAQGELFYGWQYGLTFYGGAQFSDRYTGLALGAGQNLGRFGAWSADITHARSQLADNKTYTGDSVRLRYSKLLNEMGTRINFFSLRYSTQGFYTLSDTTYKGMAGGTARQVVEDDGTLTTHYDTVYNLHMSRKAKNQLLLSQPMGEYGALSLSWDQQTYWNTPKTTQSLQLAWNATFRNVSLGVSLQRSTSLYDNQKDTLMAVSLSLPFGNPTLATRARVTTTQARSGGTTTSTGVSGYMPGQENLFYSVNQRYGTQQKYGGDAALQYEGQRGDYHLGYAYAKNSRNLSYGMSGGAVLHEDGLTLSQPLGNTNILVKAPGASDVAVLNHKGIKTDSRGYAVIPYATPYRVNQVALDVTTVGNDVELENAIVNKTPTDGALVRATLTTRRGAKAMFIVRHRNDVLPFGTLVSLDDENVSGIVGDGGSLYLSGLTPEGTLRAEWGRGSGQRCTIHYRLDAQNYNARTGLYSQEAVCQ
;
A
#
# COMPACT_ATOMS: atom_id res chain seq x y z
N MET A 1 -42.10 -37.80 -42.53
CA MET A 1 -41.16 -37.20 -43.51
C MET A 1 -40.11 -36.39 -42.70
N ALA A 2 -38.99 -36.96 -42.38
CA ALA A 2 -37.88 -36.32 -41.66
C ALA A 2 -36.84 -35.94 -42.69
N MET A 3 -36.51 -34.67 -42.80
CA MET A 3 -35.53 -34.14 -43.74
C MET A 3 -34.23 -33.84 -42.95
N SER A 4 -33.27 -34.76 -43.07
CA SER A 4 -31.94 -34.63 -42.48
C SER A 4 -31.13 -33.59 -43.24
N LEU A 5 -30.79 -32.47 -42.61
CA LEU A 5 -29.85 -31.50 -43.17
C LEU A 5 -28.41 -31.96 -42.80
N VAL A 6 -27.66 -32.37 -43.81
CA VAL A 6 -26.24 -32.66 -43.71
C VAL A 6 -25.48 -31.34 -43.83
N ILE A 7 -24.96 -30.80 -42.70
CA ILE A 7 -24.02 -29.69 -42.71
C ILE A 7 -22.64 -30.26 -43.02
N ARG A 8 -22.10 -30.01 -44.22
CA ARG A 8 -20.69 -30.20 -44.54
C ARG A 8 -19.91 -29.07 -43.85
N GLN A 9 -19.13 -29.42 -42.83
CA GLN A 9 -18.05 -28.55 -42.34
C GLN A 9 -17.01 -28.42 -43.44
N ALA A 10 -16.87 -27.24 -44.00
CA ALA A 10 -15.69 -26.86 -44.78
C ALA A 10 -14.56 -26.70 -43.79
N MET A 11 -13.60 -27.63 -43.75
CA MET A 11 -12.30 -27.41 -43.14
C MET A 11 -11.62 -26.34 -44.03
N ALA A 12 -11.42 -25.13 -43.42
CA ALA A 12 -10.48 -24.17 -43.96
C ALA A 12 -9.09 -24.80 -43.81
N VAL A 13 -8.49 -25.17 -44.87
CA VAL A 13 -7.06 -25.45 -44.95
C VAL A 13 -6.39 -24.11 -44.70
N GLU A 14 -5.79 -23.92 -43.50
CA GLU A 14 -4.84 -22.85 -43.31
C GLU A 14 -3.76 -22.99 -44.37
N SER A 15 -3.74 -22.05 -45.30
CA SER A 15 -2.66 -21.95 -46.27
C SER A 15 -1.41 -21.55 -45.48
N GLU A 16 -0.46 -22.47 -45.31
CA GLU A 16 0.88 -22.14 -44.91
C GLU A 16 1.39 -21.00 -45.81
N LEU A 17 1.63 -19.84 -45.18
CA LEU A 17 2.28 -18.71 -45.84
C LEU A 17 3.73 -19.09 -46.09
N GLN A 18 3.98 -19.68 -47.25
CA GLN A 18 5.35 -19.94 -47.71
C GLN A 18 5.91 -18.67 -48.37
N PHE A 19 6.90 -18.07 -47.74
CA PHE A 19 7.71 -17.03 -48.37
C PHE A 19 8.40 -17.61 -49.60
N ASN A 20 8.06 -17.12 -50.75
CA ASN A 20 8.70 -17.55 -52.03
C ASN A 20 10.12 -16.99 -52.08
N PRO A 21 11.16 -17.85 -52.12
CA PRO A 21 12.57 -17.43 -52.22
C PRO A 21 12.88 -16.50 -53.41
N ALA A 22 12.05 -16.54 -54.46
CA ALA A 22 12.20 -15.68 -55.63
C ALA A 22 11.97 -14.18 -55.37
N PHE A 23 11.37 -13.82 -54.21
CA PHE A 23 11.25 -12.41 -53.82
C PHE A 23 12.46 -11.89 -53.02
N LEU A 24 13.41 -12.74 -52.67
CA LEU A 24 14.67 -12.36 -52.07
C LEU A 24 15.71 -12.25 -53.20
N ASN A 25 15.95 -11.03 -53.69
CA ASN A 25 16.97 -10.77 -54.68
C ASN A 25 18.37 -10.98 -54.10
N GLY A 26 18.97 -12.16 -54.31
CA GLY A 26 20.34 -12.44 -53.93
C GLY A 26 20.64 -13.95 -53.93
N GLU A 27 21.70 -14.36 -54.61
CA GLU A 27 22.13 -15.76 -54.83
C GLU A 27 22.51 -16.58 -53.60
N SER A 28 22.19 -16.12 -52.38
CA SER A 28 22.60 -16.84 -51.16
C SER A 28 21.63 -16.66 -50.00
N ALA A 29 20.32 -16.71 -50.23
CA ALA A 29 19.42 -17.04 -49.15
C ALA A 29 19.71 -18.48 -48.73
N ASN A 30 20.53 -18.66 -47.69
CA ASN A 30 20.76 -19.99 -47.11
C ASN A 30 19.40 -20.58 -46.75
N SER A 31 19.09 -21.73 -47.31
CA SER A 31 17.83 -22.48 -47.10
C SER A 31 17.54 -22.71 -45.58
N ALA A 32 18.55 -22.64 -44.75
CA ALA A 32 18.42 -22.72 -43.30
C ALA A 32 17.76 -21.48 -42.67
N ASP A 33 18.12 -20.24 -43.14
CA ASP A 33 17.55 -19.01 -42.55
C ASP A 33 16.11 -18.77 -43.02
N LEU A 34 15.77 -19.22 -44.23
CA LEU A 34 14.41 -19.19 -44.74
C LEU A 34 13.49 -20.25 -44.11
N ALA A 35 14.07 -21.38 -43.71
CA ALA A 35 13.31 -22.40 -42.99
C ALA A 35 12.74 -21.86 -41.68
N TRP A 36 13.46 -21.00 -41.00
CA TRP A 36 12.98 -20.33 -39.77
C TRP A 36 11.83 -19.34 -40.02
N VAL A 37 11.94 -18.58 -41.13
CA VAL A 37 10.88 -17.60 -41.48
C VAL A 37 9.64 -18.32 -42.02
N ASN A 38 9.81 -19.41 -42.78
CA ASN A 38 8.71 -20.19 -43.34
C ASN A 38 8.03 -21.13 -42.32
N ALA A 39 8.71 -21.49 -41.23
CA ALA A 39 8.14 -22.25 -40.12
C ALA A 39 7.16 -21.42 -39.24
N GLY A 40 6.94 -20.17 -39.62
CA GLY A 40 5.86 -19.33 -39.08
C GLY A 40 5.94 -19.13 -37.56
N SER A 41 6.92 -18.37 -37.07
CA SER A 41 6.96 -17.84 -35.70
C SER A 41 7.92 -18.47 -34.70
N ALA A 42 8.98 -19.14 -35.10
CA ALA A 42 9.96 -19.56 -34.13
C ALA A 42 10.91 -18.42 -33.75
N LEU A 43 11.10 -18.17 -32.47
CA LEU A 43 12.21 -17.35 -31.97
C LEU A 43 13.53 -18.07 -32.28
N PRO A 44 14.58 -17.35 -32.69
CA PRO A 44 15.95 -17.91 -32.74
C PRO A 44 16.37 -18.40 -31.34
N PRO A 45 17.29 -19.38 -31.28
CA PRO A 45 17.91 -19.75 -30.01
C PRO A 45 18.56 -18.54 -29.32
N GLY A 46 18.25 -18.32 -28.05
CA GLY A 46 18.71 -17.14 -27.31
C GLY A 46 18.04 -17.05 -25.92
N GLU A 47 18.38 -16.02 -25.20
CA GLU A 47 17.70 -15.67 -23.93
C GLU A 47 16.80 -14.44 -24.17
N TYR A 48 15.55 -14.53 -23.73
CA TYR A 48 14.53 -13.50 -23.94
C TYR A 48 13.86 -13.15 -22.63
N ASN A 49 13.72 -11.86 -22.35
CA ASN A 49 12.98 -11.38 -21.21
C ASN A 49 11.47 -11.37 -21.53
N LEU A 50 10.71 -12.27 -20.90
CA LEU A 50 9.32 -12.56 -21.26
C LEU A 50 8.41 -12.47 -20.03
N ASN A 51 7.15 -12.13 -20.30
CA ASN A 51 6.07 -12.29 -19.36
C ASN A 51 5.56 -13.74 -19.40
N VAL A 52 5.78 -14.49 -18.33
CA VAL A 52 5.45 -15.91 -18.28
C VAL A 52 4.13 -16.13 -17.56
N TYR A 53 3.25 -16.89 -18.20
CA TYR A 53 1.95 -17.29 -17.68
C TYR A 53 1.86 -18.80 -17.54
N ILE A 54 1.06 -19.26 -16.58
CA ILE A 54 0.69 -20.65 -16.39
C ILE A 54 -0.83 -20.79 -16.25
N ASN A 55 -1.46 -21.60 -17.09
CA ASN A 55 -2.92 -21.78 -17.11
C ASN A 55 -3.69 -20.44 -17.05
N ASN A 56 -3.28 -19.47 -17.86
CA ASN A 56 -3.78 -18.09 -17.95
C ASN A 56 -3.53 -17.21 -16.69
N ALA A 57 -2.77 -17.68 -15.71
CA ALA A 57 -2.35 -16.88 -14.55
C ALA A 57 -0.92 -16.40 -14.75
N TYR A 58 -0.66 -15.10 -14.48
CA TYR A 58 0.69 -14.56 -14.48
C TYR A 58 1.55 -15.27 -13.44
N ALA A 59 2.74 -15.71 -13.84
CA ALA A 59 3.70 -16.37 -12.97
C ALA A 59 4.88 -15.44 -12.64
N PHE A 60 5.61 -14.99 -13.62
CA PHE A 60 6.75 -14.09 -13.43
C PHE A 60 7.13 -13.39 -14.75
N THR A 61 7.97 -12.35 -14.67
CA THR A 61 8.71 -11.78 -15.82
C THR A 61 10.19 -12.05 -15.60
N GLY A 62 10.85 -12.57 -16.62
CA GLY A 62 12.28 -12.89 -16.51
C GLY A 62 12.84 -13.53 -17.77
N ASP A 63 14.15 -13.78 -17.73
CA ASP A 63 14.87 -14.36 -18.86
C ASP A 63 14.55 -15.83 -19.00
N VAL A 64 14.06 -16.22 -20.16
CA VAL A 64 13.78 -17.61 -20.55
C VAL A 64 14.66 -17.96 -21.73
N ALA A 65 15.39 -19.06 -21.63
CA ALA A 65 16.23 -19.54 -22.71
C ALA A 65 15.42 -20.33 -23.74
N PHE A 66 15.66 -20.06 -25.02
CA PHE A 66 15.12 -20.84 -26.12
C PHE A 66 16.28 -21.62 -26.74
N ARG A 67 16.12 -22.93 -26.91
CA ARG A 67 17.13 -23.82 -27.50
C ARG A 67 16.57 -24.54 -28.69
N ALA A 68 17.41 -24.68 -29.71
CA ALA A 68 17.10 -25.49 -30.89
C ALA A 68 16.97 -26.98 -30.45
N ASP A 69 16.08 -27.72 -31.08
CA ASP A 69 15.97 -29.16 -30.90
C ASP A 69 17.28 -29.87 -31.31
N GLU A 70 17.65 -30.96 -30.62
CA GLU A 70 18.90 -31.71 -30.88
C GLU A 70 19.00 -32.22 -32.29
N GLN A 71 17.91 -32.31 -33.05
CA GLN A 71 17.88 -32.73 -34.44
C GLN A 71 18.00 -31.57 -35.43
N GLY A 72 18.07 -30.35 -34.99
CA GLY A 72 18.36 -29.15 -35.80
C GLY A 72 17.31 -28.75 -36.83
N ALA A 73 16.15 -29.40 -36.83
CA ALA A 73 15.11 -29.19 -37.82
C ALA A 73 13.78 -28.65 -37.26
N GLY A 74 13.73 -28.35 -35.94
CA GLY A 74 12.52 -27.88 -35.29
C GLY A 74 12.67 -26.48 -34.70
N ASP A 75 11.54 -25.89 -34.30
CA ASP A 75 11.47 -24.59 -33.64
C ASP A 75 12.25 -24.58 -32.31
N ALA A 76 12.93 -23.46 -32.00
CA ALA A 76 13.57 -23.31 -30.72
C ALA A 76 12.50 -23.37 -29.60
N GLN A 77 12.69 -24.29 -28.66
CA GLN A 77 11.76 -24.52 -27.58
C GLN A 77 12.19 -23.77 -26.31
N PRO A 78 11.25 -23.17 -25.58
CA PRO A 78 11.58 -22.55 -24.33
C PRO A 78 11.96 -23.61 -23.31
N CYS A 79 13.03 -23.35 -22.59
CA CYS A 79 13.45 -24.18 -21.48
C CYS A 79 13.51 -23.39 -20.18
N VAL A 80 13.00 -24.01 -19.15
CA VAL A 80 12.88 -23.42 -17.81
C VAL A 80 13.86 -24.10 -16.85
N THR A 81 14.33 -23.33 -15.90
CA THR A 81 15.16 -23.85 -14.80
C THR A 81 14.27 -24.52 -13.72
N PRO A 82 14.83 -25.36 -12.85
CA PRO A 82 14.08 -25.91 -11.71
C PRO A 82 13.44 -24.85 -10.82
N GLN A 83 14.09 -23.69 -10.66
CA GLN A 83 13.54 -22.55 -9.92
C GLN A 83 12.34 -21.93 -10.62
N GLN A 84 12.40 -21.81 -11.95
CA GLN A 84 11.27 -21.34 -12.73
C GLN A 84 10.09 -22.32 -12.70
N ILE A 85 10.34 -23.64 -12.68
CA ILE A 85 9.30 -24.67 -12.50
C ILE A 85 8.61 -24.51 -11.12
N ASP A 86 9.37 -24.20 -10.09
CA ASP A 86 8.82 -23.91 -8.76
C ASP A 86 7.97 -22.64 -8.77
N ALA A 87 8.44 -21.58 -9.42
CA ALA A 87 7.70 -20.33 -9.62
C ALA A 87 6.42 -20.51 -10.43
N LEU A 88 6.39 -21.45 -11.40
CA LEU A 88 5.20 -21.86 -12.14
C LEU A 88 4.20 -22.65 -11.29
N GLY A 89 4.57 -23.07 -10.08
CA GLY A 89 3.69 -23.84 -9.21
C GLY A 89 3.45 -25.28 -9.68
N ILE A 90 4.33 -25.84 -10.50
CA ILE A 90 4.25 -27.22 -10.97
C ILE A 90 4.81 -28.14 -9.89
N ASP A 91 4.16 -29.29 -9.63
CA ASP A 91 4.64 -30.28 -8.68
C ASP A 91 5.78 -31.11 -9.29
N PRO A 92 7.03 -30.98 -8.80
CA PRO A 92 8.16 -31.73 -9.32
C PRO A 92 8.02 -33.25 -9.20
N HIS A 93 7.19 -33.73 -8.26
CA HIS A 93 6.94 -35.17 -8.09
C HIS A 93 6.03 -35.77 -9.18
N GLN A 94 5.35 -34.93 -9.94
CA GLN A 94 4.52 -35.35 -11.08
C GLN A 94 5.32 -35.44 -12.39
N ALA A 95 6.61 -35.13 -12.35
CA ALA A 95 7.50 -35.27 -13.48
C ALA A 95 7.60 -36.74 -13.96
N LYS A 96 7.74 -36.93 -15.26
CA LYS A 96 7.96 -38.27 -15.84
C LYS A 96 9.23 -38.91 -15.23
N GLY A 97 9.05 -39.95 -14.47
CA GLY A 97 10.14 -40.57 -13.69
C GLY A 97 10.17 -40.20 -12.22
N GLY A 98 9.20 -39.39 -11.74
CA GLY A 98 9.02 -39.11 -10.30
C GLY A 98 9.97 -38.09 -9.69
N ALA A 99 10.91 -37.54 -10.46
CA ALA A 99 11.81 -36.48 -10.01
C ALA A 99 12.26 -35.59 -11.18
N LEU A 100 12.49 -34.31 -10.92
CA LEU A 100 13.11 -33.41 -11.87
C LEU A 100 14.59 -33.75 -12.10
N PRO A 101 15.08 -33.62 -13.34
CA PRO A 101 16.51 -33.74 -13.63
C PRO A 101 17.26 -32.50 -13.10
N LEU A 102 17.54 -32.46 -11.80
CA LEU A 102 18.16 -31.32 -11.09
C LEU A 102 19.52 -30.87 -11.65
N ALA A 103 20.20 -31.76 -12.41
CA ALA A 103 21.47 -31.44 -13.06
C ALA A 103 21.30 -30.62 -14.37
N GLN A 104 20.09 -30.53 -14.93
CA GLN A 104 19.84 -29.82 -16.16
C GLN A 104 19.40 -28.39 -15.87
N ARG A 105 20.20 -27.42 -16.32
CA ARG A 105 19.86 -25.99 -16.24
C ARG A 105 18.73 -25.57 -17.21
N CYS A 106 18.33 -26.45 -18.11
CA CYS A 106 17.34 -26.19 -19.14
C CYS A 106 16.42 -27.42 -19.25
N ILE A 107 15.16 -27.24 -18.88
CA ILE A 107 14.14 -28.29 -18.89
C ILE A 107 13.03 -27.86 -19.85
N VAL A 108 12.86 -28.62 -20.94
CA VAL A 108 11.71 -28.45 -21.82
C VAL A 108 10.50 -29.07 -21.16
N LEU A 109 9.51 -28.22 -20.80
CA LEU A 109 8.39 -28.62 -19.94
C LEU A 109 7.60 -29.79 -20.50
N GLN A 110 7.34 -29.81 -21.79
CA GLN A 110 6.58 -30.84 -22.49
C GLN A 110 7.25 -32.23 -22.42
N SER A 111 8.58 -32.27 -22.35
CA SER A 111 9.32 -33.52 -22.29
C SER A 111 9.23 -34.20 -20.92
N VAL A 112 9.05 -33.41 -19.86
CA VAL A 112 9.06 -33.83 -18.46
C VAL A 112 7.64 -33.93 -17.89
N PHE A 113 6.71 -33.10 -18.33
CA PHE A 113 5.33 -33.08 -17.88
C PHE A 113 4.37 -33.40 -19.05
N PRO A 114 3.94 -34.66 -19.20
CA PRO A 114 3.08 -35.07 -20.31
C PRO A 114 1.74 -34.32 -20.33
N GLY A 115 1.33 -33.89 -21.52
CA GLY A 115 0.09 -33.15 -21.70
C GLY A 115 0.23 -31.64 -21.40
N SER A 116 1.43 -31.14 -21.12
CA SER A 116 1.68 -29.71 -21.10
C SER A 116 1.83 -29.17 -22.53
N HIS A 117 1.42 -27.91 -22.71
CA HIS A 117 1.51 -27.19 -23.97
C HIS A 117 2.17 -25.82 -23.69
N VAL A 118 2.86 -25.29 -24.70
CA VAL A 118 3.48 -23.98 -24.65
C VAL A 118 3.03 -23.16 -25.85
N ASP A 119 2.69 -21.93 -25.62
CA ASP A 119 2.34 -20.94 -26.63
C ASP A 119 3.14 -19.66 -26.41
N TYR A 120 3.66 -19.08 -27.47
CA TYR A 120 4.45 -17.87 -27.44
C TYR A 120 3.85 -16.81 -28.34
N ASP A 121 3.48 -15.66 -27.77
CA ASP A 121 3.05 -14.48 -28.52
C ASP A 121 4.19 -13.46 -28.60
N GLN A 122 4.76 -13.34 -29.77
CA GLN A 122 5.86 -12.41 -30.07
C GLN A 122 5.43 -10.94 -29.94
N LYS A 123 4.17 -10.62 -30.22
CA LYS A 123 3.67 -9.23 -30.20
C LYS A 123 3.62 -8.66 -28.79
N THR A 124 3.29 -9.51 -27.83
CA THR A 124 3.15 -9.14 -26.42
C THR A 124 4.34 -9.60 -25.57
N LEU A 125 5.33 -10.29 -26.17
CA LEU A 125 6.45 -10.94 -25.47
C LEU A 125 5.94 -11.83 -24.32
N THR A 126 4.90 -12.61 -24.60
CA THR A 126 4.22 -13.45 -23.63
C THR A 126 4.44 -14.92 -23.90
N LEU A 127 4.92 -15.66 -22.91
CA LEU A 127 5.07 -17.10 -22.93
C LEU A 127 4.02 -17.74 -22.02
N SER A 128 3.13 -18.54 -22.59
CA SER A 128 2.02 -19.18 -21.88
C SER A 128 2.23 -20.68 -21.81
N PHE A 129 2.33 -21.22 -20.60
CA PHE A 129 2.33 -22.63 -20.33
C PHE A 129 0.94 -23.10 -19.93
N THR A 130 0.46 -24.17 -20.58
CA THR A 130 -0.75 -24.88 -20.16
C THR A 130 -0.33 -26.23 -19.59
N VAL A 131 -0.62 -26.49 -18.33
CA VAL A 131 -0.22 -27.73 -17.63
C VAL A 131 -1.47 -28.36 -17.02
N PRO A 132 -1.64 -29.71 -17.11
CA PRO A 132 -2.77 -30.39 -16.48
C PRO A 132 -2.86 -30.08 -14.98
N GLN A 133 -4.08 -29.83 -14.49
CA GLN A 133 -4.32 -29.48 -13.08
C GLN A 133 -3.80 -30.54 -12.10
N SER A 134 -3.77 -31.80 -12.50
CA SER A 134 -3.22 -32.90 -11.69
C SER A 134 -1.72 -32.80 -11.46
N MET A 135 -1.01 -32.02 -12.29
CA MET A 135 0.43 -31.77 -12.17
C MET A 135 0.76 -30.44 -11.49
N MET A 136 -0.25 -29.64 -11.18
CA MET A 136 -0.09 -28.38 -10.49
C MET A 136 -0.10 -28.60 -8.97
N ARG A 137 0.74 -27.88 -8.25
CA ARG A 137 0.59 -27.76 -6.80
C ARG A 137 -0.73 -27.08 -6.50
N ASN A 138 -1.46 -27.55 -5.53
CA ASN A 138 -2.68 -26.91 -5.07
C ASN A 138 -2.32 -25.63 -4.27
N LEU A 139 -1.84 -24.60 -4.97
CA LEU A 139 -1.45 -23.34 -4.36
C LEU A 139 -2.68 -22.43 -4.19
N PRO A 140 -2.78 -21.72 -3.07
CA PRO A 140 -3.84 -20.74 -2.86
C PRO A 140 -3.78 -19.62 -3.91
N ARG A 141 -4.94 -19.10 -4.30
CA ARG A 141 -5.01 -18.01 -5.28
C ARG A 141 -4.23 -16.78 -4.79
N GLY A 142 -3.34 -16.26 -5.65
CA GLY A 142 -2.47 -15.12 -5.33
C GLY A 142 -1.23 -15.52 -4.52
N TYR A 143 -0.85 -16.79 -4.53
CA TYR A 143 0.42 -17.25 -3.97
C TYR A 143 1.58 -16.67 -4.78
N VAL A 144 2.58 -16.18 -4.07
CA VAL A 144 3.86 -15.75 -4.64
C VAL A 144 4.95 -16.50 -3.89
N SER A 145 5.82 -17.18 -4.64
CA SER A 145 6.90 -17.97 -4.03
C SER A 145 7.83 -17.07 -3.20
N PRO A 146 8.19 -17.46 -1.97
CA PRO A 146 9.16 -16.73 -1.15
C PRO A 146 10.52 -16.49 -1.83
N GLU A 147 10.89 -17.33 -2.79
CA GLU A 147 12.12 -17.20 -3.56
C GLU A 147 12.12 -15.98 -4.49
N SER A 148 10.94 -15.53 -4.90
CA SER A 148 10.76 -14.32 -5.71
C SER A 148 10.69 -13.02 -4.89
N TRP A 149 10.71 -13.12 -3.56
CA TRP A 149 10.65 -11.94 -2.71
C TRP A 149 11.96 -11.18 -2.67
N GLU A 150 11.87 -9.90 -2.97
CA GLU A 150 13.03 -9.02 -3.08
C GLU A 150 13.27 -8.28 -1.76
N PRO A 151 14.43 -8.48 -1.11
CA PRO A 151 14.77 -7.73 0.10
C PRO A 151 15.06 -6.26 -0.16
N GLY A 152 15.19 -5.87 -1.45
CA GLY A 152 15.43 -4.49 -1.84
C GLY A 152 16.90 -4.07 -1.83
N ILE A 153 17.10 -2.78 -2.13
CA ILE A 153 18.43 -2.16 -2.22
C ILE A 153 18.85 -1.54 -0.88
N THR A 154 20.16 -1.33 -0.71
CA THR A 154 20.69 -0.50 0.37
C THR A 154 20.29 0.95 0.15
N ALA A 155 19.61 1.53 1.13
CA ALA A 155 19.14 2.90 1.06
C ALA A 155 18.86 3.46 2.45
N ALA A 156 18.91 4.78 2.56
CA ALA A 156 18.35 5.52 3.69
C ALA A 156 17.18 6.36 3.22
N TRP A 157 16.18 6.52 4.07
CA TRP A 157 15.01 7.33 3.73
C TRP A 157 14.48 8.09 4.94
N LEU A 158 13.84 9.19 4.65
CA LEU A 158 13.16 10.04 5.61
C LEU A 158 11.78 10.37 5.08
N ASN A 159 10.77 10.13 5.89
CA ASN A 159 9.41 10.60 5.68
C ASN A 159 9.12 11.68 6.73
N TYR A 160 8.72 12.85 6.28
CA TYR A 160 8.45 13.98 7.14
C TYR A 160 7.02 14.47 6.98
N VAL A 161 6.42 14.87 8.09
CA VAL A 161 5.14 15.58 8.14
C VAL A 161 5.33 16.80 9.06
N LEU A 162 5.04 17.96 8.54
CA LEU A 162 5.03 19.21 9.27
C LEU A 162 3.63 19.81 9.20
N ASN A 163 3.01 20.07 10.34
CA ASN A 163 1.71 20.73 10.44
C ASN A 163 1.82 21.87 11.44
N GLY A 164 1.47 23.06 11.03
CA GLY A 164 1.47 24.24 11.89
C GLY A 164 0.13 24.96 11.87
N SER A 165 -0.19 25.59 13.00
CA SER A 165 -1.33 26.49 13.07
C SER A 165 -1.00 27.71 13.94
N ASN A 166 -1.48 28.86 13.50
CA ASN A 166 -1.40 30.11 14.25
C ASN A 166 -2.84 30.56 14.55
N ASN A 167 -3.19 30.48 15.82
CA ASN A 167 -4.49 30.87 16.32
C ASN A 167 -4.38 32.25 16.97
N GLU A 168 -5.26 33.14 16.63
CA GLU A 168 -5.41 34.42 17.24
C GLU A 168 -6.83 34.56 17.79
N TYR A 169 -6.96 34.68 19.09
CA TYR A 169 -8.24 34.89 19.79
C TYR A 169 -8.37 36.39 20.17
N GLN A 170 -9.53 36.95 19.85
CA GLN A 170 -9.88 38.36 20.14
C GLN A 170 -10.97 38.37 21.21
N GLY A 171 -10.60 38.08 22.48
CA GLY A 171 -11.44 38.27 23.64
C GLY A 171 -11.19 39.63 24.30
N GLU A 172 -11.38 39.77 25.62
CA GLU A 172 -11.00 40.96 26.38
C GLU A 172 -9.49 41.20 26.32
N THR A 173 -8.71 40.14 26.20
CA THR A 173 -7.27 40.16 25.90
C THR A 173 -7.01 39.39 24.61
N ARG A 174 -6.21 40.00 23.71
CA ARG A 174 -5.79 39.34 22.46
C ARG A 174 -4.73 38.28 22.81
N THR A 175 -5.08 37.04 22.63
CA THR A 175 -4.17 35.91 22.83
C THR A 175 -3.75 35.34 21.48
N ARG A 176 -2.49 34.98 21.36
CA ARG A 176 -1.95 34.26 20.21
C ARG A 176 -1.36 32.96 20.66
N ASP A 177 -1.81 31.90 20.02
CA ASP A 177 -1.28 30.54 20.20
C ASP A 177 -0.76 30.05 18.86
N SER A 178 0.44 29.49 18.86
CA SER A 178 1.00 28.92 17.62
C SER A 178 1.52 27.52 17.89
N GLN A 179 0.91 26.57 17.26
CA GLN A 179 1.25 25.14 17.34
C GLN A 179 2.07 24.75 16.13
N LEU A 180 3.07 23.92 16.33
CA LEU A 180 3.83 23.28 15.29
C LEU A 180 4.13 21.84 15.69
N PHE A 181 3.72 20.94 14.85
CA PHE A 181 3.96 19.51 14.96
C PHE A 181 4.87 19.07 13.83
N VAL A 182 5.91 18.35 14.16
CA VAL A 182 6.81 17.69 13.19
C VAL A 182 6.87 16.21 13.51
N SER A 183 6.65 15.37 12.52
CA SER A 183 6.80 13.92 12.59
C SER A 183 7.88 13.51 11.61
N LEU A 184 8.86 12.77 12.10
CA LEU A 184 9.96 12.23 11.32
C LEU A 184 9.95 10.72 11.45
N ASN A 185 9.77 10.04 10.34
CA ASN A 185 9.90 8.60 10.25
C ASN A 185 11.08 8.30 9.32
N SER A 186 12.15 7.79 9.86
CA SER A 186 13.39 7.54 9.14
C SER A 186 13.76 6.07 9.12
N GLY A 187 14.53 5.67 8.13
CA GLY A 187 14.94 4.28 8.01
C GLY A 187 16.22 4.08 7.21
N VAL A 188 16.88 2.98 7.52
CA VAL A 188 18.02 2.48 6.75
C VAL A 188 17.78 1.01 6.42
N ASN A 189 17.94 0.65 5.16
CA ASN A 189 17.86 -0.71 4.66
C ASN A 189 19.26 -1.21 4.31
N LEU A 190 19.64 -2.37 4.84
CA LEU A 190 20.90 -3.05 4.57
C LEU A 190 20.61 -4.54 4.30
N GLY A 191 20.49 -4.93 3.03
CA GLY A 191 20.04 -6.26 2.65
C GLY A 191 18.64 -6.55 3.24
N ALA A 192 18.50 -7.61 4.02
CA ALA A 192 17.24 -7.96 4.70
C ALA A 192 17.01 -7.23 6.03
N TRP A 193 17.96 -6.43 6.51
CA TRP A 193 17.83 -5.68 7.76
C TRP A 193 17.26 -4.29 7.54
N ARG A 194 16.40 -3.85 8.46
CA ARG A 194 15.69 -2.58 8.43
C ARG A 194 15.80 -1.88 9.77
N LEU A 195 16.61 -0.86 9.85
CA LEU A 195 16.62 0.05 10.99
C LEU A 195 15.52 1.10 10.77
N ARG A 196 14.73 1.37 11.77
CA ARG A 196 13.63 2.32 11.75
C ARG A 196 13.67 3.20 12.98
N ASP A 197 13.37 4.47 12.79
CA ASP A 197 13.21 5.45 13.86
C ASP A 197 11.99 6.31 13.63
N PHE A 198 11.20 6.51 14.67
CA PHE A 198 10.04 7.37 14.66
C PHE A 198 10.14 8.37 15.81
N THR A 199 10.23 9.65 15.45
CA THR A 199 10.39 10.77 16.37
C THR A 199 9.37 11.85 16.02
N THR A 200 8.79 12.47 17.05
CA THR A 200 7.88 13.60 16.90
C THR A 200 8.40 14.80 17.69
N TRP A 201 8.04 15.99 17.24
CA TRP A 201 8.31 17.22 17.92
C TRP A 201 7.07 18.10 17.93
N THR A 202 6.76 18.69 19.07
CA THR A 202 5.69 19.67 19.22
C THR A 202 6.25 20.95 19.81
N LYS A 203 5.82 22.09 19.30
CA LYS A 203 6.27 23.40 19.77
C LYS A 203 5.91 23.61 21.25
N ASP A 204 4.74 23.17 21.69
CA ASP A 204 4.25 23.39 23.06
C ASP A 204 5.12 22.69 24.10
N ALA A 205 5.54 21.46 23.80
CA ALA A 205 6.48 20.73 24.66
C ALA A 205 7.91 21.22 24.47
N ASN A 206 8.23 21.84 23.34
CA ASN A 206 9.58 22.23 22.89
C ASN A 206 10.62 21.11 23.05
N GLU A 207 10.14 19.86 22.89
CA GLU A 207 10.91 18.65 23.14
C GLU A 207 10.73 17.66 21.99
N LEU A 208 11.83 17.04 21.59
CA LEU A 208 11.81 15.90 20.69
C LEU A 208 11.34 14.69 21.49
N THR A 209 10.14 14.23 21.16
CA THR A 209 9.60 13.00 21.73
C THR A 209 10.03 11.84 20.85
N HIS A 210 10.97 11.06 21.35
CA HIS A 210 11.35 9.81 20.74
C HIS A 210 10.23 8.78 20.92
N VAL A 211 9.62 8.35 19.82
CA VAL A 211 8.50 7.41 19.88
C VAL A 211 9.00 5.99 19.88
N GLN A 212 9.88 5.59 18.95
CA GLN A 212 10.46 4.25 18.94
C GLN A 212 11.60 4.12 17.92
N THR A 213 12.61 3.29 18.26
CA THR A 213 13.65 2.83 17.32
C THR A 213 13.76 1.31 17.38
N TRP A 214 13.72 0.68 16.21
CA TRP A 214 13.83 -0.77 16.13
C TRP A 214 14.57 -1.25 14.88
N LEU A 215 15.16 -2.41 15.01
CA LEU A 215 15.72 -3.20 13.93
C LEU A 215 14.72 -4.30 13.57
N GLN A 216 14.42 -4.47 12.31
CA GLN A 216 13.47 -5.45 11.80
C GLN A 216 14.12 -6.34 10.74
N ARG A 217 13.69 -7.59 10.69
CA ARG A 217 14.07 -8.54 9.63
C ARG A 217 12.97 -9.56 9.36
N ASP A 218 12.73 -9.82 8.08
CA ASP A 218 11.88 -10.92 7.63
C ASP A 218 12.56 -12.27 7.82
N ILE A 219 11.80 -13.26 8.31
CA ILE A 219 12.23 -14.66 8.42
C ILE A 219 11.23 -15.53 7.66
N PRO A 220 11.37 -15.67 6.32
CA PRO A 220 10.41 -16.38 5.49
C PRO A 220 10.17 -17.83 5.92
N ALA A 221 11.22 -18.54 6.33
CA ALA A 221 11.12 -19.93 6.80
C ALA A 221 10.19 -20.11 8.01
N LEU A 222 10.06 -19.08 8.85
CA LEU A 222 9.16 -19.04 10.01
C LEU A 222 7.86 -18.30 9.73
N ARG A 223 7.71 -17.71 8.54
CA ARG A 223 6.63 -16.77 8.20
C ARG A 223 6.47 -15.70 9.27
N ALA A 224 7.58 -15.11 9.69
CA ALA A 224 7.62 -14.22 10.85
C ALA A 224 8.50 -13.01 10.60
N GLN A 225 8.21 -11.97 11.37
CA GLN A 225 9.00 -10.77 11.52
C GLN A 225 9.75 -10.80 12.84
N PHE A 226 11.06 -10.60 12.80
CA PHE A 226 11.90 -10.39 13.97
C PHE A 226 12.09 -8.89 14.20
N TYR A 227 12.00 -8.47 15.47
CA TYR A 227 12.22 -7.11 15.90
C TYR A 227 13.22 -7.10 17.08
N ALA A 228 14.12 -6.12 17.08
CA ALA A 228 15.02 -5.83 18.20
C ALA A 228 15.06 -4.32 18.45
N GLY A 229 14.93 -3.91 19.69
CA GLY A 229 14.86 -2.50 20.07
C GLY A 229 13.51 -2.16 20.71
N GLU A 230 12.94 -1.02 20.35
CA GLU A 230 11.66 -0.55 20.90
C GLU A 230 10.52 -0.96 19.96
N THR A 231 9.62 -1.77 20.46
CA THR A 231 8.48 -2.29 19.71
C THR A 231 7.28 -2.50 20.63
N TYR A 232 6.24 -3.14 20.12
CA TYR A 232 5.05 -3.49 20.90
C TYR A 232 4.77 -4.98 20.81
N THR A 233 4.27 -5.54 21.92
CA THR A 233 3.81 -6.94 21.95
C THR A 233 2.55 -7.13 21.12
N SER A 234 2.22 -8.38 20.81
CA SER A 234 0.95 -8.75 20.19
C SER A 234 -0.25 -8.35 21.07
N ALA A 235 -1.37 -7.98 20.46
CA ALA A 235 -2.64 -7.64 21.12
C ALA A 235 -3.72 -8.72 20.93
N GLN A 236 -3.36 -9.92 20.51
CA GLN A 236 -4.36 -10.91 20.14
C GLN A 236 -4.95 -11.63 21.36
N VAL A 237 -4.12 -11.97 22.33
CA VAL A 237 -4.54 -12.60 23.60
C VAL A 237 -4.53 -11.58 24.72
N PHE A 238 -3.40 -10.92 24.96
CA PHE A 238 -3.26 -9.88 25.97
C PHE A 238 -3.38 -8.47 25.37
N ASP A 239 -3.48 -7.46 26.21
CA ASP A 239 -3.37 -6.07 25.77
C ASP A 239 -1.91 -5.81 25.33
N SER A 240 -1.73 -5.07 24.21
CA SER A 240 -0.39 -4.72 23.71
C SER A 240 0.32 -3.77 24.65
N VAL A 241 1.57 -4.02 24.93
CA VAL A 241 2.44 -3.17 25.73
C VAL A 241 3.73 -2.84 25.00
N GLY A 242 4.28 -1.65 25.30
CA GLY A 242 5.58 -1.26 24.78
C GLY A 242 6.70 -2.08 25.39
N VAL A 243 7.61 -2.56 24.56
CA VAL A 243 8.78 -3.34 24.97
C VAL A 243 10.05 -2.76 24.37
N ARG A 244 11.09 -2.64 25.18
CA ARG A 244 12.47 -2.43 24.75
C ARG A 244 13.20 -3.74 24.92
N GLY A 245 13.39 -4.48 23.81
CA GLY A 245 13.93 -5.82 23.84
C GLY A 245 13.85 -6.49 22.48
N ILE A 246 13.40 -7.72 22.46
CA ILE A 246 13.20 -8.51 21.24
C ILE A 246 11.74 -8.94 21.10
N ALA A 247 11.29 -9.09 19.86
CA ALA A 247 10.00 -9.67 19.54
C ALA A 247 10.10 -10.51 18.26
N LEU A 248 9.35 -11.58 18.20
CA LEU A 248 9.17 -12.42 17.02
C LEU A 248 7.68 -12.71 16.88
N LYS A 249 7.11 -12.39 15.74
CA LYS A 249 5.68 -12.62 15.49
C LYS A 249 5.44 -13.07 14.07
N THR A 250 4.48 -13.97 13.89
CA THR A 250 4.03 -14.38 12.56
C THR A 250 3.48 -13.18 11.79
N ASP A 251 3.80 -13.12 10.49
CA ASP A 251 3.33 -12.09 9.57
C ASP A 251 2.34 -12.70 8.57
N ASP A 252 1.07 -12.31 8.72
CA ASP A 252 0.00 -12.79 7.83
C ASP A 252 0.12 -12.23 6.40
N ASN A 253 0.89 -11.15 6.17
CA ASN A 253 1.15 -10.63 4.84
C ASN A 253 1.98 -11.60 3.98
N MET A 254 2.76 -12.47 4.61
CA MET A 254 3.48 -13.56 3.94
C MET A 254 2.55 -14.68 3.43
N LEU A 255 1.28 -14.66 3.84
CA LEU A 255 0.27 -15.56 3.32
C LEU A 255 -0.39 -14.96 2.07
N PRO A 256 -0.88 -15.77 1.12
CA PRO A 256 -1.69 -15.29 0.00
C PRO A 256 -2.86 -14.41 0.45
N ALA A 257 -3.28 -13.48 -0.41
CA ALA A 257 -4.32 -12.51 -0.07
C ALA A 257 -5.66 -13.14 0.36
N SER A 258 -5.97 -14.36 -0.14
CA SER A 258 -7.13 -15.16 0.26
C SER A 258 -7.08 -15.62 1.73
N LEU A 259 -5.94 -15.46 2.39
CA LEU A 259 -5.65 -15.96 3.74
C LEU A 259 -5.35 -14.87 4.78
N SER A 260 -5.27 -13.59 4.40
CA SER A 260 -4.82 -12.46 5.25
C SER A 260 -5.93 -11.44 5.60
N GLY A 261 -5.79 -10.65 6.66
CA GLY A 261 -6.83 -9.83 7.31
C GLY A 261 -6.61 -8.30 7.36
N TYR A 262 -7.40 -7.57 8.07
CA TYR A 262 -7.97 -6.20 8.06
C TYR A 262 -7.13 -5.07 8.74
N ALA A 263 -7.32 -3.77 8.32
CA ALA A 263 -6.80 -2.54 8.94
C ALA A 263 -7.90 -1.45 9.15
N PRO A 264 -7.88 -0.61 10.22
CA PRO A 264 -8.92 0.37 10.51
C PRO A 264 -8.67 1.76 9.89
N GLU A 265 -9.76 2.50 9.63
CA GLU A 265 -9.79 3.91 9.28
C GLU A 265 -10.30 4.74 10.47
N VAL A 266 -9.70 5.91 10.73
CA VAL A 266 -10.24 6.88 11.71
C VAL A 266 -11.28 7.75 11.01
N ARG A 267 -12.50 7.71 11.47
CA ARG A 267 -13.61 8.52 10.98
C ARG A 267 -14.12 9.43 12.08
N GLY A 268 -14.49 10.63 11.74
CA GLY A 268 -15.06 11.58 12.70
C GLY A 268 -15.79 12.73 12.01
N ILE A 269 -16.23 13.67 12.81
CA ILE A 269 -16.91 14.89 12.37
C ILE A 269 -16.20 16.08 13.00
N ALA A 270 -15.80 17.05 12.17
CA ALA A 270 -15.32 18.35 12.62
C ALA A 270 -16.40 19.41 12.39
N ARG A 271 -16.64 20.27 13.37
CA ARG A 271 -17.60 21.38 13.28
C ARG A 271 -17.04 22.58 12.57
N SER A 272 -15.73 22.74 12.68
CA SER A 272 -14.94 23.82 12.08
C SER A 272 -13.70 23.26 11.43
N ASN A 273 -12.77 24.10 10.96
CA ASN A 273 -11.43 23.64 10.69
C ASN A 273 -10.81 23.20 12.02
N ALA A 274 -10.65 21.92 12.18
CA ALA A 274 -10.23 21.33 13.43
C ALA A 274 -8.85 20.68 13.30
N THR A 275 -8.10 20.68 14.40
CA THR A 275 -6.89 19.85 14.51
C THR A 275 -7.28 18.50 15.08
N VAL A 276 -7.06 17.45 14.30
CA VAL A 276 -7.30 16.07 14.75
C VAL A 276 -5.98 15.47 15.19
N THR A 277 -5.91 15.07 16.45
CA THR A 277 -4.77 14.38 17.05
C THR A 277 -5.15 12.94 17.34
N VAL A 278 -4.40 11.99 16.82
CA VAL A 278 -4.60 10.56 17.08
C VAL A 278 -3.47 10.06 17.97
N ARG A 279 -3.84 9.47 19.09
CA ARG A 279 -2.90 8.82 20.02
C ARG A 279 -3.13 7.33 20.04
N GLN A 280 -2.02 6.59 20.11
CA GLN A 280 -2.04 5.16 20.35
C GLN A 280 -1.08 4.84 21.49
N ASN A 281 -1.54 4.09 22.48
CA ASN A 281 -0.72 3.75 23.64
C ASN A 281 -0.05 4.99 24.30
N GLY A 282 -0.79 6.11 24.38
CA GLY A 282 -0.32 7.37 24.98
C GLY A 282 0.49 8.29 24.05
N ASN A 283 1.08 7.78 22.97
CA ASN A 283 1.89 8.57 22.03
C ASN A 283 1.03 9.18 20.94
N ILE A 284 1.33 10.43 20.54
CA ILE A 284 0.75 11.03 19.35
C ILE A 284 1.36 10.36 18.13
N ILE A 285 0.54 9.66 17.36
CA ILE A 285 0.97 8.99 16.13
C ILE A 285 0.63 9.76 14.88
N TYR A 286 -0.38 10.64 14.96
CA TYR A 286 -0.82 11.45 13.84
C TYR A 286 -1.49 12.73 14.31
N GLN A 287 -1.22 13.83 13.62
CA GLN A 287 -1.91 15.10 13.82
C GLN A 287 -2.08 15.80 12.48
N THR A 288 -3.30 16.23 12.18
CA THR A 288 -3.60 16.94 10.94
C THR A 288 -4.76 17.92 11.14
N SER A 289 -4.85 18.92 10.27
CA SER A 289 -6.03 19.79 10.21
C SER A 289 -7.04 19.22 9.22
N VAL A 290 -8.31 19.21 9.61
CA VAL A 290 -9.44 18.75 8.80
C VAL A 290 -10.45 19.87 8.60
N THR A 291 -11.12 19.86 7.46
CA THR A 291 -12.19 20.79 7.13
C THR A 291 -13.50 20.44 7.85
N PRO A 292 -14.45 21.38 7.99
CA PRO A 292 -15.76 21.10 8.58
C PRO A 292 -16.50 19.98 7.86
N GLY A 293 -17.12 19.09 8.63
CA GLY A 293 -17.89 17.96 8.15
C GLY A 293 -17.29 16.61 8.55
N ALA A 294 -17.76 15.56 7.91
CA ALA A 294 -17.24 14.21 8.14
C ALA A 294 -15.84 14.06 7.51
N PHE A 295 -14.91 13.52 8.26
CA PHE A 295 -13.55 13.24 7.80
C PHE A 295 -13.21 11.74 7.92
N VAL A 296 -12.27 11.29 7.09
CA VAL A 296 -11.71 9.93 7.12
C VAL A 296 -10.19 10.05 7.01
N LEU A 297 -9.47 9.57 8.02
CA LEU A 297 -8.01 9.48 8.01
C LEU A 297 -7.63 8.04 7.68
N LYS A 298 -6.90 7.88 6.58
CA LYS A 298 -6.44 6.57 6.07
C LYS A 298 -4.96 6.35 6.26
N ASP A 299 -4.18 7.43 6.43
CA ASP A 299 -2.72 7.43 6.38
C ASP A 299 -2.10 7.36 7.79
N LEU A 300 -2.68 6.54 8.65
CA LEU A 300 -2.18 6.35 9.99
C LEU A 300 -1.06 5.34 10.02
N TYR A 301 0.03 5.68 10.71
CA TYR A 301 1.06 4.73 11.08
C TYR A 301 0.73 4.15 12.47
N PRO A 302 0.05 3.01 12.54
CA PRO A 302 -0.19 2.38 13.84
C PRO A 302 1.13 1.84 14.38
N THR A 303 1.47 2.19 15.61
CA THR A 303 2.70 1.72 16.26
C THR A 303 2.58 0.28 16.75
N SER A 304 1.35 -0.27 16.79
CA SER A 304 1.09 -1.65 17.21
C SER A 304 -0.09 -2.25 16.44
N SER A 305 -0.17 -3.58 16.42
CA SER A 305 -1.27 -4.34 15.83
C SER A 305 -2.56 -4.34 16.67
N GLY A 306 -2.60 -3.59 17.76
CA GLY A 306 -3.74 -3.44 18.65
C GLY A 306 -3.49 -2.33 19.65
N GLY A 307 -4.53 -1.97 20.37
CA GLY A 307 -4.54 -0.80 21.25
C GLY A 307 -5.44 0.28 20.67
N ASP A 308 -6.41 0.71 21.47
CA ASP A 308 -7.41 1.66 21.04
C ASP A 308 -6.76 2.97 20.58
N LEU A 309 -7.29 3.55 19.51
CA LEU A 309 -6.88 4.86 19.01
C LEU A 309 -7.68 5.94 19.74
N ALA A 310 -7.04 6.72 20.58
CA ALA A 310 -7.64 7.89 21.18
C ALA A 310 -7.57 9.06 20.20
N VAL A 311 -8.73 9.51 19.73
CA VAL A 311 -8.86 10.61 18.79
C VAL A 311 -9.32 11.85 19.53
N THR A 312 -8.57 12.93 19.38
CA THR A 312 -8.90 14.25 19.91
C THR A 312 -9.14 15.17 18.71
N VAL A 313 -10.32 15.73 18.60
CA VAL A 313 -10.68 16.75 17.63
C VAL A 313 -10.74 18.07 18.38
N GLN A 314 -9.79 18.96 18.08
CA GLN A 314 -9.76 20.32 18.62
C GLN A 314 -10.27 21.26 17.56
N GLU A 315 -11.40 21.85 17.82
CA GLU A 315 -12.06 22.79 16.91
C GLU A 315 -11.35 24.15 16.92
N SER A 316 -11.61 24.99 15.91
CA SER A 316 -11.05 26.33 15.82
C SER A 316 -11.53 27.27 16.95
N ASP A 317 -12.59 26.92 17.65
CA ASP A 317 -13.10 27.65 18.82
C ASP A 317 -12.48 27.18 20.13
N GLY A 318 -11.49 26.27 20.08
CA GLY A 318 -10.84 25.70 21.25
C GLY A 318 -11.57 24.51 21.86
N SER A 319 -12.82 24.26 21.48
CA SER A 319 -13.59 23.12 21.99
C SER A 319 -12.96 21.78 21.55
N ILE A 320 -12.95 20.83 22.47
CA ILE A 320 -12.30 19.52 22.27
C ILE A 320 -13.34 18.41 22.33
N THR A 321 -13.37 17.56 21.30
CA THR A 321 -14.11 16.31 21.30
C THR A 321 -13.13 15.15 21.32
N GLN A 322 -13.30 14.23 22.26
CA GLN A 322 -12.47 13.03 22.37
C GLN A 322 -13.32 11.79 22.21
N TYR A 323 -12.82 10.84 21.43
CA TYR A 323 -13.42 9.53 21.30
C TYR A 323 -12.36 8.46 21.07
N THR A 324 -12.70 7.24 21.37
CA THR A 324 -11.82 6.09 21.20
C THR A 324 -12.36 5.22 20.08
N LEU A 325 -11.49 4.86 19.15
CA LEU A 325 -11.79 3.87 18.14
C LEU A 325 -11.18 2.54 18.55
N PRO A 326 -12.00 1.50 18.73
CA PRO A 326 -11.47 0.19 19.02
C PRO A 326 -10.66 -0.32 17.86
N PHE A 327 -9.41 -0.60 18.12
CA PHE A 327 -8.53 -1.30 17.19
C PHE A 327 -8.50 -2.76 17.57
N ALA A 328 -9.44 -3.52 17.05
CA ALA A 328 -9.53 -4.93 17.33
C ALA A 328 -9.61 -5.73 16.01
N SER A 329 -8.77 -6.72 15.92
CA SER A 329 -8.81 -7.70 14.86
C SER A 329 -10.04 -8.61 14.98
N VAL A 330 -10.50 -9.11 13.85
CA VAL A 330 -11.46 -10.22 13.69
C VAL A 330 -11.14 -11.38 14.65
N PRO A 331 -12.10 -12.21 15.08
CA PRO A 331 -11.82 -13.36 15.93
C PRO A 331 -10.56 -14.11 15.54
N ASN A 332 -9.75 -14.45 16.50
CA ASN A 332 -8.44 -15.10 16.34
C ASN A 332 -8.60 -16.52 15.78
N LEU A 333 -8.86 -16.62 14.49
CA LEU A 333 -9.00 -17.91 13.82
C LEU A 333 -7.79 -18.18 12.94
N VAL A 334 -7.34 -19.42 12.99
CA VAL A 334 -6.24 -19.94 12.21
C VAL A 334 -6.75 -21.15 11.42
N ARG A 335 -6.32 -21.26 10.17
CA ARG A 335 -6.74 -22.37 9.31
C ARG A 335 -6.22 -23.72 9.82
N ASN A 336 -6.92 -24.80 9.47
CA ASN A 336 -6.56 -26.15 9.83
C ASN A 336 -5.08 -26.45 9.53
N GLY A 337 -4.37 -26.99 10.54
CA GLY A 337 -2.95 -27.32 10.46
C GLY A 337 -1.98 -26.14 10.49
N GLN A 338 -2.47 -24.89 10.53
CA GLN A 338 -1.61 -23.72 10.63
C GLN A 338 -1.43 -23.25 12.07
N MET A 339 -0.30 -22.61 12.31
CA MET A 339 0.09 -22.06 13.60
C MET A 339 0.41 -20.57 13.44
N LYS A 340 -0.07 -19.74 14.40
CA LYS A 340 0.36 -18.35 14.60
C LYS A 340 0.97 -18.24 15.98
N TYR A 341 1.99 -17.42 16.09
CA TYR A 341 2.65 -17.18 17.37
C TYR A 341 3.18 -15.76 17.44
N ALA A 342 3.30 -15.28 18.66
CA ALA A 342 3.99 -14.03 18.96
C ALA A 342 4.74 -14.20 20.28
N PHE A 343 5.97 -13.75 20.30
CA PHE A 343 6.83 -13.73 21.47
C PHE A 343 7.44 -12.33 21.63
N GLY A 344 7.54 -11.84 22.85
CA GLY A 344 8.22 -10.58 23.17
C GLY A 344 8.85 -10.65 24.55
N ALA A 345 10.08 -10.17 24.68
CA ALA A 345 10.78 -10.11 25.95
C ALA A 345 11.68 -8.87 26.03
N GLY A 346 11.75 -8.27 27.21
CA GLY A 346 12.56 -7.08 27.47
C GLY A 346 12.03 -6.24 28.61
N LYS A 347 12.41 -4.97 28.62
CA LYS A 347 11.90 -4.00 29.60
C LYS A 347 10.60 -3.37 29.11
N TYR A 348 9.65 -3.23 30.03
CA TYR A 348 8.44 -2.46 29.78
C TYR A 348 8.79 -1.02 29.43
N ARG A 349 8.08 -0.45 28.48
CA ARG A 349 8.30 0.92 28.04
C ARG A 349 7.21 1.82 28.59
N PRO A 350 7.52 2.64 29.63
CA PRO A 350 6.56 3.49 30.27
C PRO A 350 6.14 4.66 29.35
N THR A 351 4.88 5.07 29.48
CA THR A 351 4.31 6.25 28.79
C THR A 351 3.98 7.39 29.76
N GLY A 352 4.40 7.32 31.00
CA GLY A 352 4.12 8.32 32.01
C GLY A 352 4.74 7.94 33.35
N ASN A 353 4.01 8.14 34.44
CA ASN A 353 4.48 7.83 35.82
C ASN A 353 4.41 6.31 36.09
N GLN A 354 5.24 5.56 35.38
CA GLN A 354 5.29 4.10 35.40
C GLN A 354 6.73 3.61 35.61
N ASP A 355 6.88 2.43 36.18
CA ASP A 355 8.12 1.67 36.25
C ASP A 355 8.37 0.92 34.92
N ALA A 356 9.61 0.51 34.72
CA ALA A 356 10.03 -0.26 33.54
C ALA A 356 10.50 -1.68 33.94
N PRO A 357 9.61 -2.56 34.45
CA PRO A 357 9.99 -3.90 34.83
C PRO A 357 10.41 -4.72 33.60
N THR A 358 11.23 -5.75 33.84
CA THR A 358 11.50 -6.78 32.82
C THR A 358 10.30 -7.73 32.75
N PHE A 359 9.90 -8.07 31.53
CA PHE A 359 8.80 -8.99 31.31
C PHE A 359 9.03 -9.85 30.06
N ALA A 360 8.29 -10.94 29.98
CA ALA A 360 8.18 -11.79 28.79
C ALA A 360 6.71 -12.10 28.52
N GLN A 361 6.33 -12.12 27.25
CA GLN A 361 5.00 -12.48 26.76
C GLN A 361 5.13 -13.48 25.63
N GLY A 362 4.31 -14.53 25.65
CA GLY A 362 4.18 -15.48 24.56
C GLY A 362 2.72 -15.76 24.26
N GLU A 363 2.39 -15.89 22.98
CA GLU A 363 1.05 -16.25 22.48
C GLU A 363 1.19 -17.29 21.40
N LEU A 364 0.29 -18.26 21.40
CA LEU A 364 0.23 -19.36 20.43
C LEU A 364 -1.21 -19.62 20.00
N PHE A 365 -1.42 -19.80 18.69
CA PHE A 365 -2.68 -20.15 18.07
C PHE A 365 -2.46 -21.37 17.19
N TYR A 366 -3.35 -22.35 17.27
CA TYR A 366 -3.32 -23.55 16.45
C TYR A 366 -4.69 -23.85 15.85
N GLY A 367 -4.73 -23.93 14.52
CA GLY A 367 -5.93 -24.27 13.77
C GLY A 367 -6.17 -25.79 13.73
N TRP A 368 -7.33 -26.20 14.18
CA TRP A 368 -7.77 -27.61 14.22
C TRP A 368 -8.84 -27.86 13.15
N GLN A 369 -9.23 -29.13 12.99
CA GLN A 369 -10.30 -29.55 12.08
C GLN A 369 -11.63 -28.85 12.41
N TYR A 370 -12.57 -28.81 11.44
CA TYR A 370 -13.90 -28.20 11.58
C TYR A 370 -13.88 -26.69 11.87
N GLY A 371 -12.82 -25.99 11.46
CA GLY A 371 -12.69 -24.54 11.67
C GLY A 371 -12.47 -24.12 13.12
N LEU A 372 -12.08 -25.07 13.99
CA LEU A 372 -11.71 -24.78 15.37
C LEU A 372 -10.31 -24.19 15.44
N THR A 373 -10.11 -23.25 16.35
CA THR A 373 -8.78 -22.71 16.71
C THR A 373 -8.67 -22.74 18.22
N PHE A 374 -7.60 -23.33 18.73
CA PHE A 374 -7.22 -23.22 20.12
C PHE A 374 -6.10 -22.19 20.25
N TYR A 375 -6.17 -21.37 21.30
CA TYR A 375 -5.13 -20.39 21.54
C TYR A 375 -4.91 -20.16 23.03
N GLY A 376 -3.74 -19.65 23.35
CA GLY A 376 -3.40 -19.28 24.71
C GLY A 376 -2.16 -18.44 24.74
N GLY A 377 -1.84 -17.97 25.92
CA GLY A 377 -0.65 -17.15 26.15
C GLY A 377 -0.31 -17.02 27.62
N ALA A 378 0.91 -16.53 27.84
CA ALA A 378 1.43 -16.25 29.17
C ALA A 378 2.19 -14.93 29.17
N GLN A 379 2.05 -14.17 30.26
CA GLN A 379 2.83 -12.98 30.56
C GLN A 379 3.45 -13.12 31.95
N PHE A 380 4.73 -12.82 32.06
CA PHE A 380 5.48 -12.92 33.30
C PHE A 380 6.31 -11.65 33.54
N SER A 381 6.24 -11.14 34.77
CA SER A 381 7.09 -10.06 35.27
C SER A 381 7.29 -10.29 36.77
N ASP A 382 8.16 -9.52 37.41
CA ASP A 382 8.39 -9.54 38.85
C ASP A 382 7.11 -9.31 39.68
N ARG A 383 6.20 -8.45 39.18
CA ARG A 383 4.94 -8.07 39.85
C ARG A 383 3.68 -8.61 39.16
N TYR A 384 3.83 -9.42 38.10
CA TYR A 384 2.71 -9.87 37.30
C TYR A 384 2.88 -11.29 36.76
N THR A 385 1.82 -12.06 36.86
CA THR A 385 1.66 -13.32 36.15
C THR A 385 0.29 -13.38 35.54
N GLY A 386 0.21 -13.53 34.22
CA GLY A 386 -1.04 -13.68 33.47
C GLY A 386 -1.01 -14.93 32.62
N LEU A 387 -2.06 -15.75 32.72
CA LEU A 387 -2.24 -16.95 31.89
C LEU A 387 -3.59 -16.86 31.19
N ALA A 388 -3.60 -17.11 29.88
CA ALA A 388 -4.80 -17.05 29.07
C ALA A 388 -4.98 -18.32 28.25
N LEU A 389 -6.22 -18.79 28.16
CA LEU A 389 -6.63 -19.90 27.31
C LEU A 389 -7.92 -19.52 26.58
N GLY A 390 -8.02 -19.92 25.34
CA GLY A 390 -9.18 -19.60 24.52
C GLY A 390 -9.39 -20.59 23.38
N ALA A 391 -10.60 -20.53 22.84
CA ALA A 391 -10.96 -21.26 21.63
C ALA A 391 -11.84 -20.39 20.74
N GLY A 392 -11.79 -20.65 19.45
CA GLY A 392 -12.66 -20.00 18.48
C GLY A 392 -13.05 -20.95 17.38
N GLN A 393 -14.12 -20.64 16.68
CA GLN A 393 -14.61 -21.46 15.59
C GLN A 393 -15.23 -20.63 14.48
N ASN A 394 -14.97 -21.02 13.26
CA ASN A 394 -15.68 -20.54 12.09
C ASN A 394 -16.90 -21.42 11.83
N LEU A 395 -18.08 -20.86 12.03
CA LEU A 395 -19.36 -21.54 11.82
C LEU A 395 -19.92 -21.32 10.39
N GLY A 396 -19.07 -20.92 9.44
CA GLY A 396 -19.47 -20.64 8.05
C GLY A 396 -20.53 -19.55 7.96
N ARG A 397 -21.74 -19.90 7.49
CA ARG A 397 -22.85 -18.94 7.34
C ARG A 397 -23.30 -18.26 8.65
N PHE A 398 -22.95 -18.80 9.81
CA PHE A 398 -23.27 -18.20 11.10
C PHE A 398 -22.17 -17.29 11.64
N GLY A 399 -21.10 -17.07 10.86
CA GLY A 399 -19.99 -16.21 11.26
C GLY A 399 -18.91 -16.94 12.04
N ALA A 400 -18.10 -16.17 12.76
CA ALA A 400 -16.98 -16.66 13.53
C ALA A 400 -17.05 -16.10 14.95
N TRP A 401 -16.71 -16.91 15.93
CA TRP A 401 -16.63 -16.51 17.33
C TRP A 401 -15.32 -16.95 17.96
N SER A 402 -14.92 -16.29 19.02
CA SER A 402 -13.87 -16.77 19.91
C SER A 402 -14.17 -16.35 21.34
N ALA A 403 -13.81 -17.20 22.28
CA ALA A 403 -13.91 -16.94 23.70
C ALA A 403 -12.60 -17.30 24.39
N ASP A 404 -12.19 -16.47 25.34
CA ASP A 404 -11.00 -16.71 26.15
C ASP A 404 -11.23 -16.27 27.61
N ILE A 405 -10.47 -16.92 28.49
CA ILE A 405 -10.34 -16.55 29.88
C ILE A 405 -8.89 -16.24 30.20
N THR A 406 -8.66 -15.15 30.91
CA THR A 406 -7.34 -14.76 31.41
C THR A 406 -7.38 -14.73 32.92
N HIS A 407 -6.52 -15.50 33.58
CA HIS A 407 -6.25 -15.43 35.00
C HIS A 407 -5.02 -14.55 35.25
N ALA A 408 -5.13 -13.59 36.17
CA ALA A 408 -4.03 -12.66 36.47
C ALA A 408 -3.79 -12.57 37.98
N ARG A 409 -2.50 -12.59 38.35
CA ARG A 409 -2.02 -12.27 39.68
C ARG A 409 -1.13 -11.04 39.59
N SER A 410 -1.49 -9.95 40.25
CA SER A 410 -0.94 -8.62 40.05
C SER A 410 -0.57 -8.00 41.39
N GLN A 411 0.63 -7.46 41.56
CA GLN A 411 1.01 -6.64 42.70
C GLN A 411 1.01 -5.17 42.25
N LEU A 412 0.18 -4.36 42.91
CA LEU A 412 0.01 -2.94 42.57
C LEU A 412 0.93 -2.03 43.39
N ALA A 413 0.82 -0.73 43.15
CA ALA A 413 1.61 0.30 43.83
C ALA A 413 1.38 0.38 45.32
N ASP A 414 0.29 -0.13 45.85
CA ASP A 414 -0.02 -0.28 47.29
C ASP A 414 0.67 -1.50 47.93
N ASN A 415 1.51 -2.22 47.17
CA ASN A 415 2.18 -3.47 47.54
C ASN A 415 1.21 -4.64 47.86
N LYS A 416 -0.08 -4.52 47.60
CA LYS A 416 -1.03 -5.61 47.75
C LYS A 416 -1.09 -6.47 46.50
N THR A 417 -1.29 -7.76 46.71
CA THR A 417 -1.48 -8.71 45.63
C THR A 417 -2.97 -8.89 45.38
N TYR A 418 -3.36 -8.74 44.13
CA TYR A 418 -4.72 -8.93 43.64
C TYR A 418 -4.75 -10.13 42.69
N THR A 419 -5.82 -10.86 42.70
CA THR A 419 -6.05 -11.98 41.80
C THR A 419 -7.42 -11.88 41.18
N GLY A 420 -7.52 -12.09 39.90
CA GLY A 420 -8.79 -11.98 39.21
C GLY A 420 -8.80 -12.62 37.84
N ASP A 421 -9.99 -12.70 37.28
CA ASP A 421 -10.24 -13.35 35.99
C ASP A 421 -10.88 -12.35 35.04
N SER A 422 -10.54 -12.46 33.76
CA SER A 422 -11.17 -11.73 32.67
C SER A 422 -11.66 -12.69 31.60
N VAL A 423 -12.94 -12.62 31.27
CA VAL A 423 -13.56 -13.41 30.19
C VAL A 423 -13.82 -12.48 29.03
N ARG A 424 -13.44 -12.91 27.82
CA ARG A 424 -13.67 -12.15 26.60
C ARG A 424 -14.35 -13.01 25.55
N LEU A 425 -15.41 -12.48 24.95
CA LEU A 425 -16.13 -13.08 23.82
C LEU A 425 -16.00 -12.12 22.62
N ARG A 426 -15.67 -12.66 21.47
CA ARG A 426 -15.62 -11.93 20.19
C ARG A 426 -16.48 -12.64 19.16
N TYR A 427 -17.16 -11.89 18.31
CA TYR A 427 -17.97 -12.42 17.23
C TYR A 427 -17.84 -11.53 15.98
N SER A 428 -17.81 -12.16 14.83
CA SER A 428 -17.79 -11.49 13.53
C SER A 428 -18.62 -12.27 12.52
N LYS A 429 -19.41 -11.56 11.72
CA LYS A 429 -20.24 -12.18 10.69
C LYS A 429 -20.34 -11.28 9.46
N LEU A 430 -20.16 -11.88 8.29
CA LEU A 430 -20.50 -11.32 7.00
C LEU A 430 -21.84 -11.93 6.52
N LEU A 431 -22.89 -11.14 6.44
CA LEU A 431 -24.19 -11.55 5.93
C LEU A 431 -24.22 -11.32 4.41
N ASN A 432 -23.90 -12.36 3.62
CA ASN A 432 -23.68 -12.23 2.18
C ASN A 432 -24.94 -11.83 1.39
N GLU A 433 -26.13 -12.23 1.83
CA GLU A 433 -27.39 -12.00 1.09
C GLU A 433 -27.85 -10.54 1.15
N MET A 434 -27.58 -9.82 2.24
CA MET A 434 -27.92 -8.42 2.42
C MET A 434 -26.70 -7.49 2.47
N GLY A 435 -25.50 -8.03 2.29
CA GLY A 435 -24.25 -7.26 2.41
C GLY A 435 -23.97 -6.72 3.82
N THR A 436 -24.76 -7.07 4.82
CA THR A 436 -24.54 -6.63 6.21
C THR A 436 -23.27 -7.25 6.75
N ARG A 437 -22.43 -6.43 7.32
CA ARG A 437 -21.19 -6.85 7.98
C ARG A 437 -21.26 -6.46 9.45
N ILE A 438 -21.40 -7.45 10.31
CA ILE A 438 -21.04 -7.30 11.70
C ILE A 438 -19.53 -7.51 11.73
N ASN A 439 -18.79 -6.41 11.59
CA ASN A 439 -17.35 -6.49 11.47
C ASN A 439 -16.74 -7.00 12.78
N PHE A 440 -17.35 -6.61 13.90
CA PHE A 440 -16.82 -6.96 15.20
C PHE A 440 -17.85 -6.72 16.32
N PHE A 441 -17.97 -7.71 17.20
CA PHE A 441 -18.60 -7.59 18.50
C PHE A 441 -17.67 -8.17 19.55
N SER A 442 -17.40 -7.44 20.62
CA SER A 442 -16.58 -7.92 21.72
C SER A 442 -17.25 -7.57 23.06
N LEU A 443 -17.28 -8.55 23.91
CA LEU A 443 -17.65 -8.41 25.31
C LEU A 443 -16.46 -8.88 26.15
N ARG A 444 -15.94 -8.03 27.01
CA ARG A 444 -14.94 -8.37 28.01
C ARG A 444 -15.53 -8.09 29.39
N TYR A 445 -15.55 -9.07 30.24
CA TYR A 445 -15.92 -8.94 31.65
C TYR A 445 -14.73 -9.31 32.52
N SER A 446 -14.42 -8.47 33.51
CA SER A 446 -13.32 -8.69 34.46
C SER A 446 -13.81 -8.61 35.89
N THR A 447 -13.33 -9.50 36.72
CA THR A 447 -13.61 -9.47 38.17
C THR A 447 -12.90 -8.27 38.82
N GLN A 448 -13.32 -7.88 40.02
CA GLN A 448 -12.79 -6.69 40.68
C GLN A 448 -11.29 -6.73 40.97
N GLY A 449 -10.72 -7.92 41.17
CA GLY A 449 -9.29 -8.12 41.40
C GLY A 449 -8.45 -8.32 40.15
N PHE A 450 -9.05 -8.23 38.94
CA PHE A 450 -8.32 -8.37 37.72
C PHE A 450 -7.63 -7.06 37.30
N TYR A 451 -6.32 -7.12 37.15
CA TYR A 451 -5.46 -6.05 36.63
C TYR A 451 -4.57 -6.56 35.51
N THR A 452 -4.16 -5.69 34.62
CA THR A 452 -3.25 -6.00 33.50
C THR A 452 -1.80 -5.79 33.90
N LEU A 453 -0.85 -6.27 33.08
CA LEU A 453 0.56 -5.99 33.25
C LEU A 453 0.83 -4.47 33.32
N SER A 454 0.20 -3.67 32.49
CA SER A 454 0.32 -2.21 32.49
C SER A 454 -0.15 -1.59 33.81
N ASP A 455 -1.18 -2.13 34.45
CA ASP A 455 -1.68 -1.62 35.73
C ASP A 455 -0.66 -1.80 36.87
N THR A 456 0.18 -2.85 36.82
CA THR A 456 1.22 -3.12 37.82
C THR A 456 2.44 -2.21 37.71
N THR A 457 2.55 -1.48 36.60
CA THR A 457 3.72 -0.59 36.37
C THR A 457 3.53 0.80 36.95
N TYR A 458 2.32 1.22 37.30
CA TYR A 458 2.10 2.54 37.86
C TYR A 458 2.74 2.68 39.25
N LYS A 459 3.38 3.83 39.52
CA LYS A 459 4.06 4.15 40.75
C LYS A 459 3.10 4.56 41.89
N GLY A 460 1.83 4.81 41.58
CA GLY A 460 0.80 5.19 42.52
C GLY A 460 -0.55 4.60 42.16
N MET A 461 -1.47 4.54 43.13
CA MET A 461 -2.81 4.00 42.89
C MET A 461 -3.72 4.97 42.12
N ALA A 462 -3.48 6.25 42.19
CA ALA A 462 -4.19 7.31 41.48
C ALA A 462 -3.23 8.38 40.97
N GLY A 463 -3.49 8.90 39.80
CA GLY A 463 -2.68 9.96 39.17
C GLY A 463 -3.32 10.50 37.90
N GLY A 464 -2.81 11.64 37.45
CA GLY A 464 -3.21 12.28 36.21
C GLY A 464 -2.16 13.30 35.75
N THR A 465 -2.06 13.53 34.46
CA THR A 465 -1.35 14.66 33.88
C THR A 465 -2.32 15.83 33.73
N ALA A 466 -2.03 16.95 34.35
CA ALA A 466 -2.81 18.15 34.22
C ALA A 466 -2.27 19.02 33.09
N ARG A 467 -3.14 19.49 32.22
CA ARG A 467 -2.85 20.48 31.19
C ARG A 467 -3.66 21.73 31.48
N GLN A 468 -2.99 22.88 31.52
CA GLN A 468 -3.71 24.15 31.58
C GLN A 468 -4.18 24.52 30.17
N VAL A 469 -5.46 24.77 30.03
CA VAL A 469 -6.11 25.22 28.81
C VAL A 469 -6.74 26.59 29.10
N VAL A 470 -6.54 27.53 28.19
CA VAL A 470 -7.25 28.81 28.23
C VAL A 470 -8.60 28.58 27.58
N GLU A 471 -9.67 28.70 28.32
CA GLU A 471 -11.05 28.65 27.83
C GLU A 471 -11.39 29.89 26.99
N ASP A 472 -12.48 29.83 26.23
CA ASP A 472 -12.94 30.92 25.36
C ASP A 472 -13.21 32.26 26.08
N ASP A 473 -13.42 32.23 27.39
CA ASP A 473 -13.63 33.39 28.26
C ASP A 473 -12.32 33.94 28.84
N GLY A 474 -11.17 33.33 28.49
CA GLY A 474 -9.86 33.70 29.05
C GLY A 474 -9.52 33.05 30.39
N THR A 475 -10.37 32.21 30.93
CA THR A 475 -10.09 31.50 32.17
C THR A 475 -9.14 30.32 31.95
N LEU A 476 -8.14 30.19 32.84
CA LEU A 476 -7.23 29.06 32.86
C LEU A 476 -7.92 27.88 33.56
N THR A 477 -8.33 26.89 32.81
CA THR A 477 -8.84 25.62 33.35
C THR A 477 -7.81 24.53 33.28
N THR A 478 -7.80 23.65 34.25
CA THR A 478 -6.92 22.51 34.29
C THR A 478 -7.63 21.28 33.71
N HIS A 479 -7.31 20.90 32.51
CA HIS A 479 -7.78 19.65 31.91
C HIS A 479 -6.80 18.51 32.23
N TYR A 480 -7.36 17.37 32.63
CA TYR A 480 -6.57 16.16 32.86
C TYR A 480 -6.63 15.26 31.65
N ASP A 481 -5.54 15.21 30.89
CA ASP A 481 -5.45 14.44 29.64
C ASP A 481 -5.46 12.92 29.87
N THR A 482 -4.84 12.48 30.95
CA THR A 482 -4.80 11.06 31.34
C THR A 482 -4.93 10.93 32.85
N VAL A 483 -6.05 10.43 33.31
CA VAL A 483 -6.25 10.08 34.72
C VAL A 483 -6.42 8.57 34.81
N TYR A 484 -5.49 7.90 35.44
CA TYR A 484 -5.70 6.53 35.87
C TYR A 484 -6.08 6.50 37.36
N ASN A 485 -6.97 5.57 37.73
CA ASN A 485 -7.31 5.30 39.10
C ASN A 485 -7.50 3.80 39.26
N LEU A 486 -6.50 3.15 39.84
CA LEU A 486 -6.50 1.69 40.02
C LEU A 486 -7.57 1.21 41.04
N HIS A 487 -8.10 2.11 41.86
CA HIS A 487 -9.27 1.78 42.71
C HIS A 487 -10.56 1.59 41.89
N MET A 488 -10.60 2.14 40.67
CA MET A 488 -11.70 2.00 39.72
C MET A 488 -11.30 1.01 38.63
N SER A 489 -11.10 -0.26 38.99
CA SER A 489 -10.68 -1.26 38.00
C SER A 489 -11.77 -1.50 36.95
N ARG A 490 -11.33 -1.91 35.72
CA ARG A 490 -12.22 -2.16 34.60
C ARG A 490 -13.15 -3.32 34.90
N LYS A 491 -14.47 -3.14 34.69
CA LYS A 491 -15.47 -4.16 34.94
C LYS A 491 -15.92 -4.85 33.65
N ALA A 492 -16.47 -4.09 32.71
CA ALA A 492 -16.91 -4.66 31.43
C ALA A 492 -16.64 -3.68 30.30
N LYS A 493 -16.17 -4.22 29.19
CA LYS A 493 -15.97 -3.48 27.93
C LYS A 493 -16.82 -4.14 26.85
N ASN A 494 -17.71 -3.37 26.25
CA ASN A 494 -18.56 -3.77 25.15
C ASN A 494 -18.20 -2.97 23.92
N GLN A 495 -18.02 -3.66 22.79
CA GLN A 495 -17.66 -3.04 21.53
C GLN A 495 -18.51 -3.63 20.41
N LEU A 496 -19.04 -2.77 19.53
CA LEU A 496 -19.80 -3.18 18.34
C LEU A 496 -19.38 -2.31 17.17
N LEU A 497 -19.02 -2.95 16.07
CA LEU A 497 -18.76 -2.32 14.79
C LEU A 497 -19.63 -3.00 13.73
N LEU A 498 -20.57 -2.26 13.16
CA LEU A 498 -21.51 -2.74 12.16
C LEU A 498 -21.40 -1.86 10.90
N SER A 499 -21.41 -2.50 9.75
CA SER A 499 -21.52 -1.84 8.45
C SER A 499 -22.58 -2.54 7.60
N GLN A 500 -23.53 -1.75 7.12
CA GLN A 500 -24.64 -2.20 6.29
C GLN A 500 -24.66 -1.44 4.97
N PRO A 501 -24.15 -2.02 3.88
CA PRO A 501 -24.47 -1.51 2.54
C PRO A 501 -25.95 -1.75 2.24
N MET A 502 -26.63 -0.74 1.73
CA MET A 502 -28.07 -0.75 1.41
C MET A 502 -28.30 -0.52 -0.09
N GLY A 503 -27.35 -0.94 -0.94
CA GLY A 503 -27.44 -0.75 -2.39
C GLY A 503 -27.57 0.73 -2.77
N GLU A 504 -28.61 1.07 -3.50
CA GLU A 504 -28.91 2.44 -3.96
C GLU A 504 -29.17 3.42 -2.79
N TYR A 505 -29.56 2.91 -1.62
CA TYR A 505 -29.80 3.71 -0.43
C TYR A 505 -28.53 3.99 0.38
N GLY A 506 -27.36 3.63 -0.17
CA GLY A 506 -26.06 3.94 0.42
C GLY A 506 -25.57 2.93 1.44
N ALA A 507 -24.92 3.42 2.51
CA ALA A 507 -24.36 2.58 3.56
C ALA A 507 -24.60 3.19 4.94
N LEU A 508 -24.93 2.34 5.89
CA LEU A 508 -25.05 2.65 7.32
C LEU A 508 -23.86 2.05 8.05
N SER A 509 -23.21 2.84 8.92
CA SER A 509 -22.17 2.38 9.81
C SER A 509 -22.48 2.74 11.26
N LEU A 510 -22.24 1.81 12.17
CA LEU A 510 -22.41 1.98 13.61
C LEU A 510 -21.14 1.52 14.30
N SER A 511 -20.57 2.39 15.14
CA SER A 511 -19.51 2.06 16.07
C SER A 511 -19.97 2.40 17.48
N TRP A 512 -19.89 1.44 18.38
CA TRP A 512 -20.23 1.62 19.77
C TRP A 512 -19.18 0.98 20.66
N ASP A 513 -18.70 1.74 21.63
CA ASP A 513 -17.77 1.32 22.68
C ASP A 513 -18.30 1.77 24.02
N GLN A 514 -18.28 0.90 25.01
CA GLN A 514 -18.67 1.18 26.38
C GLN A 514 -17.74 0.49 27.35
N GLN A 515 -17.18 1.23 28.29
CA GLN A 515 -16.38 0.73 29.39
C GLN A 515 -17.06 1.08 30.72
N THR A 516 -17.34 0.07 31.53
CA THR A 516 -17.80 0.22 32.92
C THR A 516 -16.67 -0.12 33.90
N TYR A 517 -16.79 0.33 35.13
CA TYR A 517 -15.74 0.21 36.13
C TYR A 517 -16.31 -0.31 37.43
N TRP A 518 -15.47 -0.95 38.23
CA TRP A 518 -15.78 -1.25 39.61
C TRP A 518 -15.66 0.02 40.48
N ASN A 519 -16.36 0.05 41.60
CA ASN A 519 -16.32 1.12 42.61
C ASN A 519 -16.74 2.52 42.11
N THR A 520 -17.38 2.61 40.95
CA THR A 520 -17.95 3.85 40.42
C THR A 520 -19.13 3.57 39.50
N PRO A 521 -20.21 4.38 39.55
CA PRO A 521 -21.30 4.29 38.58
C PRO A 521 -20.98 4.95 37.25
N LYS A 522 -19.84 5.67 37.13
CA LYS A 522 -19.43 6.35 35.91
C LYS A 522 -19.06 5.37 34.83
N THR A 523 -19.29 5.74 33.57
CA THR A 523 -18.97 4.94 32.42
C THR A 523 -18.29 5.80 31.37
N THR A 524 -17.37 5.21 30.59
CA THR A 524 -16.88 5.79 29.35
C THR A 524 -17.69 5.18 28.20
N GLN A 525 -18.25 6.00 27.34
CA GLN A 525 -19.04 5.55 26.20
C GLN A 525 -18.72 6.39 24.95
N SER A 526 -18.61 5.73 23.81
CA SER A 526 -18.57 6.35 22.49
C SER A 526 -19.57 5.66 21.56
N LEU A 527 -20.42 6.43 20.93
CA LEU A 527 -21.36 5.97 19.90
C LEU A 527 -21.19 6.84 18.67
N GLN A 528 -20.96 6.21 17.53
CA GLN A 528 -20.95 6.85 16.23
C GLN A 528 -21.90 6.11 15.30
N LEU A 529 -22.83 6.83 14.71
CA LEU A 529 -23.75 6.36 13.68
C LEU A 529 -23.57 7.26 12.45
N ALA A 530 -23.32 6.67 11.29
CA ALA A 530 -23.22 7.42 10.06
C ALA A 530 -23.97 6.69 8.94
N TRP A 531 -24.77 7.46 8.21
CA TRP A 531 -25.42 7.02 6.98
C TRP A 531 -24.97 7.92 5.84
N ASN A 532 -24.51 7.30 4.74
CA ASN A 532 -24.07 8.00 3.55
C ASN A 532 -24.73 7.36 2.33
N ALA A 533 -25.33 8.19 1.48
CA ALA A 533 -25.98 7.77 0.24
C ALA A 533 -25.63 8.72 -0.90
N THR A 534 -25.64 8.20 -2.13
CA THR A 534 -25.46 9.02 -3.33
C THR A 534 -26.61 8.70 -4.29
N PHE A 535 -27.45 9.67 -4.52
CA PHE A 535 -28.59 9.61 -5.44
C PHE A 535 -28.30 10.49 -6.66
N ARG A 536 -28.19 9.93 -7.85
CA ARG A 536 -27.94 10.68 -9.10
C ARG A 536 -26.82 11.72 -8.98
N ASN A 537 -25.68 11.37 -8.40
CA ASN A 537 -24.53 12.25 -8.14
C ASN A 537 -24.68 13.21 -6.93
N VAL A 538 -25.82 13.28 -6.27
CA VAL A 538 -26.01 14.05 -5.03
C VAL A 538 -25.63 13.17 -3.86
N SER A 539 -24.64 13.57 -3.09
CA SER A 539 -24.25 12.83 -1.89
C SER A 539 -24.92 13.44 -0.65
N LEU A 540 -25.57 12.58 0.13
CA LEU A 540 -26.21 12.92 1.39
C LEU A 540 -25.53 12.15 2.51
N GLY A 541 -25.17 12.82 3.60
CA GLY A 541 -24.57 12.22 4.80
C GLY A 541 -25.33 12.65 6.03
N VAL A 542 -25.61 11.70 6.91
CA VAL A 542 -26.16 11.96 8.26
C VAL A 542 -25.27 11.25 9.25
N SER A 543 -24.81 11.94 10.27
CA SER A 543 -23.94 11.37 11.29
C SER A 543 -24.35 11.85 12.68
N LEU A 544 -24.26 10.93 13.63
CA LEU A 544 -24.50 11.16 15.05
C LEU A 544 -23.28 10.62 15.81
N GLN A 545 -22.70 11.48 16.65
CA GLN A 545 -21.64 11.10 17.55
C GLN A 545 -22.08 11.46 18.99
N ARG A 546 -21.90 10.52 19.89
CA ARG A 546 -22.14 10.75 21.31
C ARG A 546 -20.98 10.18 22.11
N SER A 547 -20.39 10.98 22.97
CA SER A 547 -19.32 10.57 23.88
C SER A 547 -19.65 10.91 25.33
N THR A 548 -19.10 10.11 26.23
CA THR A 548 -19.18 10.35 27.68
C THR A 548 -17.82 9.97 28.24
N SER A 549 -17.21 10.88 28.99
CA SER A 549 -15.93 10.65 29.66
C SER A 549 -16.15 10.23 31.14
N LEU A 550 -15.22 9.42 31.66
CA LEU A 550 -15.18 9.04 33.08
C LEU A 550 -14.97 10.26 34.00
N TYR A 551 -14.27 11.30 33.50
CA TYR A 551 -13.69 12.36 34.30
C TYR A 551 -14.59 13.58 34.39
N ASP A 552 -15.17 14.05 33.33
CA ASP A 552 -16.01 15.25 33.35
C ASP A 552 -17.50 14.95 33.40
N ASN A 553 -17.92 13.68 33.26
CA ASN A 553 -19.30 13.19 33.25
C ASN A 553 -20.23 13.97 32.27
N GLN A 554 -19.64 14.79 31.39
CA GLN A 554 -20.39 15.51 30.39
C GLN A 554 -20.71 14.55 29.23
N LYS A 555 -21.95 14.61 28.77
CA LYS A 555 -22.42 13.90 27.61
C LYS A 555 -22.36 14.88 26.45
N ASP A 556 -21.36 14.73 25.59
CA ASP A 556 -21.33 15.47 24.34
C ASP A 556 -22.09 14.70 23.26
N THR A 557 -22.95 15.41 22.53
CA THR A 557 -23.71 14.86 21.42
C THR A 557 -23.61 15.81 20.25
N LEU A 558 -23.10 15.29 19.14
CA LEU A 558 -22.92 16.01 17.90
C LEU A 558 -23.72 15.30 16.81
N MET A 559 -24.57 16.04 16.10
CA MET A 559 -25.30 15.57 14.94
C MET A 559 -24.87 16.40 13.71
N ALA A 560 -24.61 15.76 12.59
CA ALA A 560 -24.31 16.46 11.35
C ALA A 560 -25.12 15.90 10.19
N VAL A 561 -25.63 16.82 9.36
CA VAL A 561 -26.29 16.52 8.10
C VAL A 561 -25.53 17.26 7.00
N SER A 562 -25.11 16.54 5.98
CA SER A 562 -24.35 17.09 4.85
C SER A 562 -25.00 16.75 3.52
N LEU A 563 -25.07 17.71 2.63
CA LEU A 563 -25.49 17.58 1.25
C LEU A 563 -24.37 18.05 0.34
N SER A 564 -24.00 17.26 -0.67
CA SER A 564 -22.97 17.61 -1.64
C SER A 564 -23.48 17.40 -3.06
N LEU A 565 -23.40 18.46 -3.85
CA LEU A 565 -23.90 18.56 -5.23
C LEU A 565 -22.69 18.75 -6.16
N PRO A 566 -22.38 17.82 -7.07
CA PRO A 566 -21.39 18.08 -8.11
C PRO A 566 -21.97 19.06 -9.14
N PHE A 567 -21.17 19.97 -9.67
CA PHE A 567 -21.53 20.86 -10.73
C PHE A 567 -20.33 21.23 -11.61
N GLY A 568 -20.59 21.74 -12.81
CA GLY A 568 -19.54 22.13 -13.73
C GLY A 568 -18.87 20.94 -14.44
N ASN A 569 -17.61 21.14 -14.82
CA ASN A 569 -16.85 20.10 -15.51
C ASN A 569 -16.49 18.93 -14.59
N PRO A 570 -16.84 17.67 -14.93
CA PRO A 570 -16.55 16.49 -14.13
C PRO A 570 -15.04 16.30 -13.79
N THR A 571 -14.14 16.73 -14.69
CA THR A 571 -12.70 16.62 -14.48
C THR A 571 -12.20 17.45 -13.31
N LEU A 572 -12.86 18.55 -13.01
CA LEU A 572 -12.52 19.44 -11.90
C LEU A 572 -13.11 18.97 -10.56
N ALA A 573 -13.95 17.94 -10.57
CA ALA A 573 -14.63 17.38 -9.41
C ALA A 573 -15.28 18.46 -8.52
N THR A 574 -15.78 19.55 -9.14
CA THR A 574 -16.31 20.72 -8.40
C THR A 574 -17.61 20.33 -7.72
N ARG A 575 -17.74 20.66 -6.43
CA ARG A 575 -18.90 20.34 -5.60
C ARG A 575 -19.30 21.52 -4.75
N ALA A 576 -20.61 21.78 -4.71
CA ALA A 576 -21.20 22.61 -3.67
C ALA A 576 -21.57 21.71 -2.48
N ARG A 577 -21.29 22.17 -1.28
CA ARG A 577 -21.61 21.42 -0.06
C ARG A 577 -22.36 22.33 0.92
N VAL A 578 -23.38 21.77 1.55
CA VAL A 578 -24.05 22.36 2.72
C VAL A 578 -23.94 21.35 3.85
N THR A 579 -23.45 21.78 5.00
CA THR A 579 -23.36 20.93 6.20
C THR A 579 -23.96 21.70 7.36
N THR A 580 -24.91 21.07 8.05
CA THR A 580 -25.47 21.58 9.31
C THR A 580 -25.05 20.66 10.43
N THR A 581 -24.39 21.20 11.42
CA THR A 581 -23.99 20.49 12.65
C THR A 581 -24.74 21.05 13.84
N GLN A 582 -25.23 20.18 14.68
CA GLN A 582 -25.84 20.53 15.96
C GLN A 582 -25.06 19.89 17.08
N ALA A 583 -24.51 20.67 17.98
CA ALA A 583 -23.84 20.24 19.19
C ALA A 583 -24.66 20.59 20.42
N ARG A 584 -24.67 19.72 21.42
CA ARG A 584 -25.40 19.98 22.68
C ARG A 584 -24.86 21.21 23.40
N SER A 585 -23.54 21.39 23.40
CA SER A 585 -22.85 22.51 24.08
C SER A 585 -22.63 23.71 23.16
N GLY A 586 -22.55 23.52 21.83
CA GLY A 586 -22.12 24.53 20.85
C GLY A 586 -23.22 25.10 19.95
N GLY A 587 -24.49 24.71 20.15
CA GLY A 587 -25.59 25.17 19.31
C GLY A 587 -25.59 24.58 17.89
N THR A 588 -26.26 25.27 16.96
CA THR A 588 -26.35 24.84 15.57
C THR A 588 -25.43 25.67 14.70
N THR A 589 -24.63 25.03 13.84
CA THR A 589 -23.76 25.67 12.86
C THR A 589 -24.07 25.14 11.46
N THR A 590 -24.32 26.02 10.50
CA THR A 590 -24.48 25.68 9.09
C THR A 590 -23.31 26.24 8.31
N SER A 591 -22.68 25.39 7.52
CA SER A 591 -21.60 25.76 6.60
C SER A 591 -22.03 25.48 5.16
N THR A 592 -21.78 26.41 4.27
CA THR A 592 -22.00 26.28 2.83
C THR A 592 -20.72 26.61 2.12
N GLY A 593 -20.33 25.79 1.17
CA GLY A 593 -19.05 25.99 0.49
C GLY A 593 -18.97 25.32 -0.86
N VAL A 594 -17.85 25.58 -1.52
CA VAL A 594 -17.48 25.03 -2.82
C VAL A 594 -16.07 24.49 -2.72
N SER A 595 -15.85 23.34 -3.34
CA SER A 595 -14.55 22.71 -3.44
C SER A 595 -14.35 22.04 -4.79
N GLY A 596 -13.10 21.90 -5.23
CA GLY A 596 -12.78 21.25 -6.49
C GLY A 596 -11.30 21.42 -6.84
N TYR A 597 -10.92 20.89 -7.99
CA TYR A 597 -9.58 21.12 -8.55
C TYR A 597 -9.55 22.42 -9.37
N MET A 598 -8.42 23.10 -9.38
CA MET A 598 -8.21 24.30 -10.18
C MET A 598 -8.16 23.96 -11.68
N PRO A 599 -8.78 24.75 -12.57
CA PRO A 599 -8.69 24.53 -14.00
C PRO A 599 -7.23 24.47 -14.49
N GLY A 600 -6.88 23.43 -15.25
CA GLY A 600 -5.54 23.23 -15.76
C GLY A 600 -4.50 22.74 -14.73
N GLN A 601 -4.94 22.46 -13.51
CA GLN A 601 -4.08 22.02 -12.39
C GLN A 601 -4.79 20.90 -11.63
N GLU A 602 -4.68 19.67 -12.12
CA GLU A 602 -5.37 18.49 -11.53
C GLU A 602 -4.83 18.11 -10.15
N ASN A 603 -3.71 18.68 -9.74
CA ASN A 603 -3.05 18.42 -8.46
C ASN A 603 -3.21 19.56 -7.44
N LEU A 604 -3.95 20.64 -7.78
CA LEU A 604 -4.26 21.74 -6.89
C LEU A 604 -5.75 21.75 -6.54
N PHE A 605 -6.06 21.29 -5.32
CA PHE A 605 -7.41 21.28 -4.79
C PHE A 605 -7.67 22.53 -3.96
N TYR A 606 -8.87 23.10 -4.07
CA TYR A 606 -9.31 24.24 -3.27
C TYR A 606 -10.61 23.94 -2.55
N SER A 607 -10.84 24.59 -1.41
CA SER A 607 -12.12 24.67 -0.73
C SER A 607 -12.34 26.05 -0.15
N VAL A 608 -13.56 26.56 -0.26
CA VAL A 608 -14.01 27.83 0.34
C VAL A 608 -15.36 27.60 0.98
N ASN A 609 -15.47 27.90 2.26
CA ASN A 609 -16.69 27.72 3.03
C ASN A 609 -17.06 29.00 3.79
N GLN A 610 -18.34 29.27 3.88
CA GLN A 610 -18.95 30.28 4.73
C GLN A 610 -19.82 29.56 5.75
N ARG A 611 -19.72 29.94 7.02
CA ARG A 611 -20.51 29.33 8.10
C ARG A 611 -21.23 30.37 8.94
N TYR A 612 -22.35 29.92 9.52
CA TYR A 612 -23.11 30.66 10.51
C TYR A 612 -23.48 29.73 11.65
N GLY A 613 -23.16 30.14 12.86
CA GLY A 613 -23.46 29.42 14.07
C GLY A 613 -24.30 30.26 15.03
N THR A 614 -25.22 29.60 15.76
CA THR A 614 -26.08 30.30 16.74
C THR A 614 -25.26 30.97 17.85
N GLN A 615 -24.15 30.34 18.25
CA GLN A 615 -23.22 30.88 19.25
C GLN A 615 -22.06 31.64 18.61
N GLN A 616 -21.38 31.02 17.64
CA GLN A 616 -20.16 31.55 17.01
C GLN A 616 -20.42 32.63 15.94
N LYS A 617 -21.70 32.86 15.58
CA LYS A 617 -22.11 33.83 14.54
C LYS A 617 -21.47 33.51 13.17
N TYR A 618 -20.94 34.53 12.48
CA TYR A 618 -20.36 34.38 11.15
C TYR A 618 -18.91 33.94 11.24
N GLY A 619 -18.53 33.05 10.37
CA GLY A 619 -17.17 32.61 10.13
C GLY A 619 -17.04 32.07 8.72
N GLY A 620 -15.82 31.78 8.30
CA GLY A 620 -15.54 31.17 7.03
C GLY A 620 -14.13 30.61 6.99
N ASP A 621 -13.87 29.80 6.00
CA ASP A 621 -12.56 29.22 5.76
C ASP A 621 -12.28 29.05 4.27
N ALA A 622 -11.00 29.13 3.94
CA ALA A 622 -10.48 28.80 2.63
C ALA A 622 -9.23 27.92 2.80
N ALA A 623 -9.11 26.91 1.97
CA ALA A 623 -7.94 26.03 1.98
C ALA A 623 -7.51 25.68 0.56
N LEU A 624 -6.20 25.50 0.41
CA LEU A 624 -5.52 25.01 -0.78
C LEU A 624 -4.70 23.79 -0.41
N GLN A 625 -4.77 22.77 -1.23
CA GLN A 625 -3.97 21.55 -1.12
C GLN A 625 -3.33 21.27 -2.48
N TYR A 626 -2.02 21.12 -2.48
CA TYR A 626 -1.23 20.81 -3.67
C TYR A 626 -0.53 19.47 -3.48
N GLU A 627 -0.86 18.49 -4.34
CA GLU A 627 -0.24 17.17 -4.41
C GLU A 627 0.89 17.21 -5.44
N GLY A 628 2.10 17.43 -4.96
CA GLY A 628 3.28 17.60 -5.82
C GLY A 628 4.08 16.31 -5.97
N GLN A 629 4.97 16.29 -6.96
CA GLN A 629 5.90 15.17 -7.18
C GLN A 629 6.84 14.95 -5.99
N ARG A 630 7.23 16.03 -5.30
CA ARG A 630 8.23 16.03 -4.23
C ARG A 630 7.61 16.15 -2.83
N GLY A 631 6.30 16.12 -2.72
CA GLY A 631 5.56 16.23 -1.47
C GLY A 631 4.23 16.89 -1.64
N ASP A 632 3.45 16.87 -0.56
CA ASP A 632 2.12 17.46 -0.48
C ASP A 632 2.17 18.70 0.41
N TYR A 633 1.42 19.72 0.04
CA TYR A 633 1.39 21.00 0.73
C TYR A 633 -0.05 21.41 0.97
N HIS A 634 -0.33 21.94 2.15
CA HIS A 634 -1.62 22.55 2.42
C HIS A 634 -1.47 23.91 3.08
N LEU A 635 -2.39 24.80 2.77
CA LEU A 635 -2.52 26.11 3.36
C LEU A 635 -4.01 26.37 3.62
N GLY A 636 -4.37 26.76 4.83
CA GLY A 636 -5.73 27.05 5.21
C GLY A 636 -5.80 28.33 6.04
N TYR A 637 -6.86 29.10 5.81
CA TYR A 637 -7.19 30.25 6.62
C TYR A 637 -8.64 30.14 7.05
N ALA A 638 -8.89 30.30 8.34
CA ALA A 638 -10.23 30.32 8.90
C ALA A 638 -10.41 31.57 9.78
N TYR A 639 -11.64 32.09 9.80
CA TYR A 639 -12.00 33.17 10.69
C TYR A 639 -13.36 32.92 11.31
N ALA A 640 -13.54 33.37 12.54
CA ALA A 640 -14.80 33.46 13.24
C ALA A 640 -14.89 34.84 13.95
N LYS A 641 -16.01 35.08 14.64
CA LYS A 641 -16.23 36.38 15.32
C LYS A 641 -15.05 36.83 16.17
N ASN A 642 -14.47 35.91 16.92
CA ASN A 642 -13.44 36.18 17.90
C ASN A 642 -12.15 35.37 17.67
N SER A 643 -12.02 34.72 16.53
CA SER A 643 -10.82 33.90 16.25
C SER A 643 -10.40 33.95 14.79
N ARG A 644 -9.11 33.85 14.58
CA ARG A 644 -8.49 33.65 13.26
C ARG A 644 -7.49 32.53 13.37
N ASN A 645 -7.51 31.63 12.39
CA ASN A 645 -6.61 30.50 12.31
C ASN A 645 -5.93 30.49 10.95
N LEU A 646 -4.62 30.42 10.95
CA LEU A 646 -3.82 30.12 9.76
C LEU A 646 -3.22 28.73 9.96
N SER A 647 -3.60 27.76 9.14
CA SER A 647 -3.02 26.41 9.13
C SER A 647 -2.15 26.21 7.90
N TYR A 648 -1.05 25.54 8.07
CA TYR A 648 -0.12 25.21 6.99
C TYR A 648 0.54 23.86 7.29
N GLY A 649 0.89 23.17 6.22
CA GLY A 649 1.61 21.94 6.37
C GLY A 649 2.27 21.48 5.10
N MET A 650 3.22 20.61 5.30
CA MET A 650 3.94 19.93 4.24
C MET A 650 4.24 18.49 4.66
N SER A 651 4.19 17.59 3.72
CA SER A 651 4.59 16.21 3.92
C SER A 651 5.30 15.68 2.68
N GLY A 652 6.23 14.78 2.87
CA GLY A 652 6.98 14.21 1.76
C GLY A 652 8.00 13.19 2.22
N GLY A 653 8.67 12.61 1.22
CA GLY A 653 9.71 11.63 1.41
C GLY A 653 11.02 12.03 0.73
N ALA A 654 12.12 11.55 1.28
CA ALA A 654 13.45 11.66 0.70
C ALA A 654 14.13 10.31 0.78
N VAL A 655 14.63 9.81 -0.34
CA VAL A 655 15.30 8.50 -0.45
C VAL A 655 16.71 8.71 -0.95
N LEU A 656 17.68 8.31 -0.14
CA LEU A 656 19.09 8.29 -0.49
C LEU A 656 19.47 6.87 -0.90
N HIS A 657 19.92 6.70 -2.12
CA HIS A 657 20.31 5.42 -2.74
C HIS A 657 21.65 5.57 -3.48
N GLU A 658 22.17 4.51 -4.05
CA GLU A 658 23.48 4.50 -4.71
C GLU A 658 23.65 5.56 -5.81
N ASP A 659 22.54 5.91 -6.52
CA ASP A 659 22.55 6.89 -7.60
C ASP A 659 22.22 8.32 -7.11
N GLY A 660 22.08 8.55 -5.79
CA GLY A 660 21.89 9.87 -5.17
C GLY A 660 20.58 10.01 -4.41
N LEU A 661 20.08 11.24 -4.28
CA LEU A 661 18.88 11.59 -3.51
C LEU A 661 17.67 11.76 -4.45
N THR A 662 16.57 11.08 -4.14
CA THR A 662 15.28 11.27 -4.82
C THR A 662 14.22 11.73 -3.81
N LEU A 663 13.56 12.84 -4.10
CA LEU A 663 12.44 13.36 -3.32
C LEU A 663 11.13 12.74 -3.82
N SER A 664 10.16 12.57 -2.94
CA SER A 664 8.89 11.91 -3.24
C SER A 664 7.72 12.48 -2.45
N GLN A 665 6.52 12.07 -2.83
CA GLN A 665 5.35 12.12 -1.95
C GLN A 665 5.61 11.32 -0.66
N PRO A 666 4.75 11.44 0.38
CA PRO A 666 4.92 10.70 1.61
C PRO A 666 5.12 9.20 1.37
N LEU A 667 6.18 8.64 1.97
CA LEU A 667 6.58 7.24 1.83
C LEU A 667 5.72 6.33 2.70
N GLY A 668 5.46 5.13 2.19
CA GLY A 668 4.96 4.01 2.98
C GLY A 668 6.08 3.25 3.71
N ASN A 669 5.72 2.15 4.38
CA ASN A 669 6.73 1.26 4.95
C ASN A 669 7.55 0.57 3.85
N THR A 670 6.88 0.10 2.80
CA THR A 670 7.45 -0.57 1.63
C THR A 670 7.30 0.32 0.41
N ASN A 671 8.38 0.51 -0.36
CA ASN A 671 8.41 1.47 -1.47
C ASN A 671 9.16 0.89 -2.67
N ILE A 672 8.91 1.45 -3.86
CA ILE A 672 9.61 1.06 -5.08
C ILE A 672 10.32 2.29 -5.67
N LEU A 673 11.63 2.18 -5.89
CA LEU A 673 12.42 3.16 -6.62
C LEU A 673 12.37 2.83 -8.11
N VAL A 674 11.74 3.67 -8.89
CA VAL A 674 11.77 3.62 -10.36
C VAL A 674 13.09 4.20 -10.84
N LYS A 675 13.78 3.47 -11.72
CA LYS A 675 15.01 3.90 -12.39
C LYS A 675 14.82 3.79 -13.91
N ALA A 676 14.68 4.92 -14.57
CA ALA A 676 14.56 5.06 -16.03
C ALA A 676 15.51 6.17 -16.49
N PRO A 677 16.84 5.90 -16.61
CA PRO A 677 17.85 6.92 -16.84
C PRO A 677 17.58 7.76 -18.08
N GLY A 678 17.57 9.09 -17.95
CA GLY A 678 17.31 10.01 -19.05
C GLY A 678 15.83 10.27 -19.36
N ALA A 679 14.90 9.44 -18.87
CA ALA A 679 13.46 9.67 -18.99
C ALA A 679 12.99 10.65 -17.89
N SER A 680 13.14 11.95 -18.12
CA SER A 680 12.72 12.99 -17.17
C SER A 680 11.26 13.40 -17.38
N ASP A 681 10.58 13.74 -16.28
CA ASP A 681 9.17 14.19 -16.21
C ASP A 681 8.15 13.19 -16.77
N VAL A 682 8.52 11.88 -16.80
CA VAL A 682 7.65 10.80 -17.28
C VAL A 682 6.73 10.35 -16.14
N ALA A 683 5.43 10.31 -16.42
CA ALA A 683 4.43 9.93 -15.41
C ALA A 683 4.47 8.42 -15.12
N VAL A 684 4.26 8.07 -13.86
CA VAL A 684 4.07 6.68 -13.44
C VAL A 684 2.58 6.34 -13.52
N LEU A 685 2.24 5.30 -14.27
CA LEU A 685 0.84 4.88 -14.45
C LEU A 685 0.21 4.47 -13.11
N ASN A 686 -1.07 4.79 -12.94
CA ASN A 686 -1.87 4.51 -11.74
C ASN A 686 -1.38 5.21 -10.45
N HIS A 687 -0.40 6.13 -10.55
CA HIS A 687 0.10 6.91 -9.42
C HIS A 687 0.02 8.41 -9.71
N LYS A 688 -1.05 9.04 -9.21
CA LYS A 688 -1.30 10.47 -9.46
C LYS A 688 -0.18 11.35 -8.92
N GLY A 689 0.30 12.28 -9.74
CA GLY A 689 1.31 13.25 -9.36
C GLY A 689 2.75 12.71 -9.28
N ILE A 690 2.96 11.40 -9.48
CA ILE A 690 4.30 10.82 -9.46
C ILE A 690 4.88 10.82 -10.87
N LYS A 691 6.03 11.47 -11.01
CA LYS A 691 6.81 11.56 -12.25
C LYS A 691 8.29 11.35 -11.94
N THR A 692 9.03 10.94 -12.95
CA THR A 692 10.49 10.84 -12.85
C THR A 692 11.13 12.21 -12.72
N ASP A 693 12.19 12.31 -11.92
CA ASP A 693 13.01 13.52 -11.76
C ASP A 693 13.89 13.78 -13.02
N SER A 694 14.69 14.84 -13.00
CA SER A 694 15.59 15.19 -14.10
C SER A 694 16.63 14.10 -14.44
N ARG A 695 16.85 13.14 -13.56
CA ARG A 695 17.77 12.00 -13.76
C ARG A 695 17.04 10.73 -14.17
N GLY A 696 15.68 10.72 -14.18
CA GLY A 696 14.85 9.57 -14.48
C GLY A 696 14.48 8.71 -13.26
N TYR A 697 14.50 9.28 -12.05
CA TYR A 697 14.12 8.56 -10.83
C TYR A 697 12.78 9.03 -10.28
N ALA A 698 12.00 8.10 -9.77
CA ALA A 698 10.77 8.36 -9.01
C ALA A 698 10.63 7.33 -7.89
N VAL A 699 9.86 7.64 -6.85
CA VAL A 699 9.52 6.68 -5.82
C VAL A 699 8.02 6.44 -5.82
N ILE A 700 7.62 5.18 -5.90
CA ILE A 700 6.24 4.73 -5.71
C ILE A 700 6.09 4.36 -4.23
N PRO A 701 5.30 5.11 -3.47
CA PRO A 701 5.03 4.80 -2.06
C PRO A 701 4.01 3.65 -1.93
N TYR A 702 3.95 3.08 -0.73
CA TYR A 702 2.91 2.11 -0.33
C TYR A 702 2.83 0.85 -1.21
N ALA A 703 3.98 0.33 -1.65
CA ALA A 703 4.02 -0.96 -2.31
C ALA A 703 3.51 -2.08 -1.38
N THR A 704 2.80 -3.04 -1.96
CA THR A 704 2.23 -4.15 -1.19
C THR A 704 3.31 -5.22 -0.97
N PRO A 705 3.72 -5.49 0.29
CA PRO A 705 4.74 -6.49 0.55
C PRO A 705 4.26 -7.90 0.21
N TYR A 706 5.20 -8.75 -0.23
CA TYR A 706 4.98 -10.16 -0.60
C TYR A 706 3.95 -10.36 -1.71
N ARG A 707 3.70 -9.33 -2.52
CA ARG A 707 2.79 -9.34 -3.66
C ARG A 707 3.49 -8.77 -4.87
N VAL A 708 3.01 -9.19 -6.05
CA VAL A 708 3.45 -8.60 -7.31
C VAL A 708 2.91 -7.17 -7.40
N ASN A 709 3.82 -6.21 -7.50
CA ASN A 709 3.54 -4.82 -7.76
C ASN A 709 3.98 -4.51 -9.19
N GLN A 710 3.05 -4.12 -10.04
CA GLN A 710 3.33 -3.71 -11.40
C GLN A 710 3.74 -2.24 -11.43
N VAL A 711 4.91 -1.98 -11.96
CA VAL A 711 5.46 -0.63 -12.19
C VAL A 711 5.42 -0.35 -13.68
N ALA A 712 4.71 0.68 -14.08
CA ALA A 712 4.57 1.07 -15.47
C ALA A 712 4.77 2.57 -15.65
N LEU A 713 5.47 2.98 -16.71
CA LEU A 713 5.59 4.37 -17.13
C LEU A 713 4.58 4.68 -18.24
N ASP A 714 4.04 5.88 -18.22
CA ASP A 714 3.18 6.38 -19.29
C ASP A 714 4.00 6.79 -20.50
N VAL A 715 4.00 5.92 -21.50
CA VAL A 715 4.75 6.11 -22.74
C VAL A 715 4.34 7.38 -23.50
N THR A 716 3.14 7.91 -23.25
CA THR A 716 2.65 9.14 -23.89
C THR A 716 3.31 10.40 -23.36
N THR A 717 3.92 10.30 -22.16
CA THR A 717 4.62 11.41 -21.49
C THR A 717 6.14 11.36 -21.68
N VAL A 718 6.65 10.33 -22.39
CA VAL A 718 8.08 10.17 -22.67
C VAL A 718 8.53 11.21 -23.69
N GLY A 719 9.67 11.85 -23.45
CA GLY A 719 10.26 12.82 -24.36
C GLY A 719 10.64 12.18 -25.72
N ASN A 720 10.67 13.02 -26.76
CA ASN A 720 10.98 12.56 -28.12
C ASN A 720 12.40 12.01 -28.28
N ASP A 721 13.30 12.35 -27.35
CA ASP A 721 14.71 11.95 -27.32
C ASP A 721 14.97 10.69 -26.47
N VAL A 722 13.90 10.06 -25.96
CA VAL A 722 14.01 8.85 -25.14
C VAL A 722 13.07 7.77 -25.66
N GLU A 723 13.53 6.56 -25.70
CA GLU A 723 12.73 5.36 -25.95
C GLU A 723 12.81 4.42 -24.76
N LEU A 724 11.67 3.84 -24.38
CA LEU A 724 11.58 2.78 -23.38
C LEU A 724 11.61 1.43 -24.07
N GLU A 725 12.60 0.59 -23.79
CA GLU A 725 12.64 -0.78 -24.30
C GLU A 725 11.58 -1.65 -23.61
N ASN A 726 11.40 -1.42 -22.32
CA ASN A 726 10.31 -1.99 -21.54
C ASN A 726 9.62 -0.88 -20.73
N ALA A 727 8.30 -0.79 -20.87
CA ALA A 727 7.51 0.19 -20.14
C ALA A 727 6.92 -0.36 -18.84
N ILE A 728 7.01 -1.67 -18.58
CA ILE A 728 6.38 -2.38 -17.46
C ILE A 728 7.38 -3.34 -16.83
N VAL A 729 7.47 -3.29 -15.49
CA VAL A 729 8.28 -4.19 -14.66
C VAL A 729 7.48 -4.61 -13.44
N ASN A 730 7.56 -5.89 -13.06
CA ASN A 730 6.92 -6.41 -11.86
C ASN A 730 7.94 -6.56 -10.74
N LYS A 731 7.55 -6.19 -9.51
CA LYS A 731 8.37 -6.26 -8.30
C LYS A 731 7.62 -6.87 -7.14
N THR A 732 8.31 -7.69 -6.35
CA THR A 732 7.74 -8.37 -5.19
C THR A 732 8.55 -8.04 -3.94
N PRO A 733 8.36 -6.86 -3.34
CA PRO A 733 9.12 -6.43 -2.18
C PRO A 733 8.78 -7.24 -0.92
N THR A 734 9.74 -7.45 -0.04
CA THR A 734 9.47 -7.85 1.35
C THR A 734 8.99 -6.64 2.18
N ASP A 735 8.47 -6.88 3.38
CA ASP A 735 8.00 -5.79 4.24
C ASP A 735 9.13 -4.84 4.63
N GLY A 736 8.86 -3.55 4.50
CA GLY A 736 9.84 -2.49 4.74
C GLY A 736 10.95 -2.36 3.69
N ALA A 737 10.89 -3.10 2.58
CA ALA A 737 11.88 -2.99 1.51
C ALA A 737 11.73 -1.71 0.68
N LEU A 738 12.85 -1.26 0.15
CA LEU A 738 12.92 -0.38 -1.01
C LEU A 738 13.46 -1.21 -2.18
N VAL A 739 12.61 -1.61 -3.10
CA VAL A 739 13.04 -2.37 -4.29
C VAL A 739 13.22 -1.44 -5.48
N ARG A 740 14.15 -1.78 -6.36
CA ARG A 740 14.44 -0.99 -7.56
C ARG A 740 13.79 -1.62 -8.77
N ALA A 741 12.92 -0.86 -9.44
CA ALA A 741 12.33 -1.18 -10.73
C ALA A 741 13.13 -0.46 -11.83
N THR A 742 14.00 -1.19 -12.52
CA THR A 742 14.79 -0.64 -13.62
C THR A 742 14.03 -0.82 -14.93
N LEU A 743 13.77 0.29 -15.60
CA LEU A 743 13.23 0.33 -16.96
C LEU A 743 14.35 0.75 -17.88
N THR A 744 14.64 -0.10 -18.86
CA THR A 744 15.71 0.16 -19.83
C THR A 744 15.30 1.28 -20.77
N THR A 745 16.13 2.28 -20.86
CA THR A 745 15.89 3.46 -21.69
C THR A 745 17.01 3.63 -22.69
N ARG A 746 16.67 4.06 -23.88
CA ARG A 746 17.63 4.44 -24.91
C ARG A 746 17.47 5.94 -25.20
N ARG A 747 18.52 6.72 -24.98
CA ARG A 747 18.53 8.15 -25.20
C ARG A 747 19.20 8.51 -26.49
N GLY A 748 18.56 9.35 -27.29
CA GLY A 748 19.07 9.87 -28.59
C GLY A 748 17.94 10.10 -29.58
N ALA A 749 18.30 10.56 -30.74
CA ALA A 749 17.32 10.81 -31.78
C ALA A 749 16.72 9.51 -32.31
N LYS A 750 15.45 9.60 -32.72
CA LYS A 750 14.71 8.53 -33.41
C LYS A 750 14.63 8.84 -34.88
N ALA A 751 15.04 7.89 -35.71
CA ALA A 751 15.02 8.10 -37.17
C ALA A 751 14.42 6.91 -37.93
N MET A 752 13.69 7.24 -38.95
CA MET A 752 13.25 6.33 -40.00
C MET A 752 14.08 6.61 -41.27
N PHE A 753 14.92 5.67 -41.64
CA PHE A 753 15.71 5.74 -42.88
C PHE A 753 15.03 4.91 -43.95
N ILE A 754 15.12 5.37 -45.22
CA ILE A 754 14.98 4.51 -46.41
C ILE A 754 16.40 4.25 -46.89
N VAL A 755 16.88 3.03 -46.67
CA VAL A 755 18.27 2.70 -46.94
C VAL A 755 18.41 2.10 -48.34
N ARG A 756 19.28 2.70 -49.14
CA ARG A 756 19.60 2.24 -50.48
C ARG A 756 21.07 1.79 -50.58
N HIS A 757 21.29 0.71 -51.33
CA HIS A 757 22.62 0.26 -51.70
C HIS A 757 22.69 0.24 -53.23
N ARG A 758 23.60 1.03 -53.81
CA ARG A 758 23.66 1.30 -55.25
C ARG A 758 22.33 1.89 -55.74
N ASN A 759 21.56 1.16 -56.59
CA ASN A 759 20.28 1.62 -57.14
C ASN A 759 19.05 0.93 -56.53
N ASP A 760 19.27 -0.04 -55.68
CA ASP A 760 18.21 -0.81 -55.01
C ASP A 760 18.09 -0.51 -53.53
N VAL A 761 16.93 -0.82 -52.92
CA VAL A 761 16.76 -0.78 -51.47
C VAL A 761 17.51 -1.94 -50.83
N LEU A 762 17.98 -1.75 -49.58
CA LEU A 762 18.57 -2.86 -48.83
C LEU A 762 17.57 -4.01 -48.66
N PRO A 763 18.03 -5.27 -48.75
CA PRO A 763 17.18 -6.44 -48.58
C PRO A 763 16.45 -6.44 -47.23
N PHE A 764 15.19 -6.92 -47.23
CA PHE A 764 14.43 -7.18 -46.05
C PHE A 764 15.20 -8.13 -45.10
N GLY A 765 15.16 -7.85 -43.78
CA GLY A 765 15.86 -8.65 -42.81
C GLY A 765 17.35 -8.30 -42.63
N THR A 766 17.88 -7.30 -43.36
CA THR A 766 19.26 -6.81 -43.18
C THR A 766 19.41 -6.30 -41.75
N LEU A 767 20.40 -6.81 -41.00
CA LEU A 767 20.75 -6.32 -39.69
C LEU A 767 21.59 -5.05 -39.82
N VAL A 768 21.20 -3.99 -39.15
CA VAL A 768 21.95 -2.72 -39.10
C VAL A 768 22.31 -2.40 -37.67
N SER A 769 23.57 -2.14 -37.39
CA SER A 769 24.09 -1.80 -36.08
C SER A 769 24.95 -0.55 -36.08
N LEU A 770 24.95 0.20 -35.01
CA LEU A 770 25.97 1.23 -34.74
C LEU A 770 27.26 0.53 -34.32
N ASP A 771 28.41 1.14 -34.57
CA ASP A 771 29.74 0.58 -34.20
C ASP A 771 29.88 0.39 -32.67
N ASP A 772 29.11 1.12 -31.86
CA ASP A 772 28.91 0.90 -30.41
C ASP A 772 27.67 0.00 -30.23
N GLU A 773 27.86 -1.23 -29.85
CA GLU A 773 26.98 -2.42 -29.83
C GLU A 773 25.53 -2.26 -29.34
N ASN A 774 25.11 -1.07 -28.92
CA ASN A 774 23.83 -0.84 -28.26
C ASN A 774 22.68 -0.34 -29.16
N VAL A 775 22.94 0.00 -30.41
CA VAL A 775 21.93 0.46 -31.36
C VAL A 775 21.89 -0.49 -32.53
N SER A 776 20.80 -1.22 -32.66
CA SER A 776 20.58 -2.12 -33.77
C SER A 776 19.14 -2.07 -34.26
N GLY A 777 18.94 -2.36 -35.57
CA GLY A 777 17.62 -2.46 -36.17
C GLY A 777 17.65 -3.40 -37.34
N ILE A 778 16.49 -3.75 -37.84
CA ILE A 778 16.30 -4.65 -38.97
C ILE A 778 15.63 -3.84 -40.09
N VAL A 779 16.14 -3.98 -41.30
CA VAL A 779 15.54 -3.38 -42.50
C VAL A 779 14.22 -4.07 -42.79
N GLY A 780 13.16 -3.27 -42.82
CA GLY A 780 11.82 -3.69 -43.20
C GLY A 780 11.55 -3.63 -44.69
N ASP A 781 10.26 -3.73 -45.00
CA ASP A 781 9.80 -3.66 -46.40
C ASP A 781 10.16 -2.29 -47.04
N GLY A 782 10.51 -2.30 -48.33
CA GLY A 782 10.90 -1.09 -49.08
C GLY A 782 12.18 -0.42 -48.59
N GLY A 783 13.07 -1.14 -47.87
CA GLY A 783 14.34 -0.61 -47.37
C GLY A 783 14.14 0.28 -46.11
N SER A 784 12.99 0.24 -45.47
CA SER A 784 12.68 1.02 -44.28
C SER A 784 13.46 0.52 -43.06
N LEU A 785 14.13 1.41 -42.37
CA LEU A 785 14.92 1.12 -41.15
C LEU A 785 14.56 2.12 -40.04
N TYR A 786 14.03 1.60 -38.97
CA TYR A 786 13.84 2.39 -37.75
C TYR A 786 15.00 2.19 -36.80
N LEU A 787 15.57 3.29 -36.31
CA LEU A 787 16.58 3.29 -35.25
C LEU A 787 16.27 4.37 -34.21
N SER A 788 16.58 4.06 -32.96
CA SER A 788 16.50 4.99 -31.84
C SER A 788 17.83 5.05 -31.09
N GLY A 789 18.04 6.11 -30.33
CA GLY A 789 19.28 6.30 -29.60
C GLY A 789 20.42 6.85 -30.46
N LEU A 790 20.09 7.47 -31.58
CA LEU A 790 21.07 8.00 -32.52
C LEU A 790 21.68 9.32 -32.02
N THR A 791 22.99 9.48 -32.25
CA THR A 791 23.69 10.75 -32.21
C THR A 791 23.30 11.61 -33.41
N PRO A 792 23.53 12.94 -33.40
CA PRO A 792 23.21 13.79 -34.57
C PRO A 792 23.87 13.36 -35.87
N GLU A 793 25.03 12.73 -35.81
CA GLU A 793 25.75 12.14 -36.93
C GLU A 793 26.47 10.87 -36.47
N GLY A 794 26.62 9.92 -37.36
CA GLY A 794 27.27 8.65 -37.08
C GLY A 794 27.40 7.73 -38.25
N THR A 795 27.89 6.54 -37.96
CA THR A 795 28.13 5.50 -38.98
C THR A 795 27.43 4.21 -38.54
N LEU A 796 26.63 3.62 -39.43
CA LEU A 796 25.94 2.36 -39.23
C LEU A 796 26.55 1.30 -40.13
N ARG A 797 26.62 0.07 -39.66
CA ARG A 797 27.03 -1.10 -40.42
C ARG A 797 25.81 -1.95 -40.76
N ALA A 798 25.60 -2.24 -42.03
CA ALA A 798 24.51 -3.10 -42.48
C ALA A 798 25.09 -4.44 -42.97
N GLU A 799 24.49 -5.53 -42.54
CA GLU A 799 24.89 -6.90 -42.88
C GLU A 799 23.68 -7.75 -43.29
N TRP A 800 23.71 -8.34 -44.52
CA TRP A 800 22.63 -9.23 -44.99
C TRP A 800 23.13 -10.61 -45.41
N GLY A 801 24.36 -10.96 -45.00
CA GLY A 801 24.95 -12.28 -45.24
C GLY A 801 26.42 -12.31 -44.79
N ARG A 802 27.04 -13.46 -44.97
CA ARG A 802 28.43 -13.71 -44.52
C ARG A 802 29.51 -13.33 -45.55
N GLY A 803 29.14 -13.00 -46.79
CA GLY A 803 30.06 -12.62 -47.85
C GLY A 803 30.61 -11.20 -47.74
N SER A 804 31.81 -10.93 -48.22
CA SER A 804 32.41 -9.60 -48.20
C SER A 804 31.62 -8.54 -48.97
N GLY A 805 30.76 -8.97 -49.93
CA GLY A 805 29.86 -8.10 -50.68
C GLY A 805 28.46 -7.99 -50.10
N GLN A 806 28.19 -8.61 -48.90
CA GLN A 806 26.90 -8.63 -48.22
C GLN A 806 26.90 -7.75 -46.96
N ARG A 807 27.75 -6.75 -46.96
CA ARG A 807 27.87 -5.73 -45.92
C ARG A 807 28.21 -4.39 -46.53
N CYS A 808 27.74 -3.33 -45.91
CA CYS A 808 28.02 -1.95 -46.31
C CYS A 808 27.95 -1.02 -45.12
N THR A 809 28.42 0.20 -45.29
CA THR A 809 28.47 1.22 -44.28
C THR A 809 27.53 2.37 -44.62
N ILE A 810 26.76 2.86 -43.67
CA ILE A 810 25.84 3.99 -43.83
C ILE A 810 26.37 5.15 -43.03
N HIS A 811 26.79 6.24 -43.67
CA HIS A 811 27.06 7.49 -42.98
C HIS A 811 25.79 8.32 -42.92
N TYR A 812 25.37 8.72 -41.76
CA TYR A 812 24.17 9.56 -41.57
C TYR A 812 24.52 10.84 -40.86
N ARG A 813 23.78 11.88 -41.17
CA ARG A 813 23.71 13.13 -40.44
C ARG A 813 22.23 13.54 -40.37
N LEU A 814 21.71 13.71 -39.18
CA LEU A 814 20.30 14.08 -38.98
C LEU A 814 20.11 15.56 -39.28
N ASP A 815 19.30 15.85 -40.30
CA ASP A 815 19.00 17.22 -40.68
C ASP A 815 17.73 17.69 -39.98
N ALA A 816 17.80 18.84 -39.34
CA ALA A 816 16.66 19.44 -38.66
C ALA A 816 15.45 19.69 -39.57
N GLN A 817 15.65 19.83 -40.90
CA GLN A 817 14.57 19.97 -41.86
C GLN A 817 13.75 18.67 -42.04
N ASN A 818 14.33 17.52 -41.73
CA ASN A 818 13.72 16.22 -41.82
C ASN A 818 13.08 15.77 -40.50
N TYR A 819 13.06 16.65 -39.48
CA TYR A 819 12.46 16.38 -38.20
C TYR A 819 10.98 16.69 -38.19
N ASN A 820 10.16 15.70 -37.84
CA ASN A 820 8.73 15.86 -37.65
C ASN A 820 8.41 16.02 -36.14
N ALA A 821 8.14 17.25 -35.71
CA ALA A 821 7.87 17.56 -34.32
C ALA A 821 6.62 16.83 -33.73
N ARG A 822 5.68 16.40 -34.62
CA ARG A 822 4.47 15.70 -34.16
C ARG A 822 4.75 14.24 -33.84
N THR A 823 5.65 13.59 -34.57
CA THR A 823 6.02 12.20 -34.36
C THR A 823 7.32 12.02 -33.59
N GLY A 824 8.10 13.10 -33.42
CA GLY A 824 9.41 13.02 -32.79
C GLY A 824 10.47 12.28 -33.63
N LEU A 825 10.24 12.07 -34.96
CA LEU A 825 11.07 11.27 -35.83
C LEU A 825 11.77 12.12 -36.87
N TYR A 826 13.01 11.78 -37.13
CA TYR A 826 13.69 12.18 -38.37
C TYR A 826 13.34 11.20 -39.47
N SER A 827 13.02 11.67 -40.68
CA SER A 827 12.72 10.82 -41.83
C SER A 827 13.58 11.22 -42.99
N GLN A 828 14.52 10.37 -43.41
CA GLN A 828 15.44 10.67 -44.47
C GLN A 828 15.93 9.43 -45.23
N GLU A 829 16.38 9.64 -46.48
CA GLU A 829 17.07 8.59 -47.23
C GLU A 829 18.53 8.48 -46.78
N ALA A 830 19.06 7.27 -46.81
CA ALA A 830 20.46 7.00 -46.49
C ALA A 830 21.04 6.04 -47.53
N VAL A 831 22.29 6.25 -47.88
CA VAL A 831 22.99 5.42 -48.86
C VAL A 831 24.01 4.57 -48.14
N CYS A 832 23.94 3.26 -48.41
CA CYS A 832 24.89 2.29 -47.89
C CYS A 832 26.02 2.09 -48.97
N GLN A 833 27.25 2.40 -48.57
CA GLN A 833 28.44 2.34 -49.40
C GLN A 833 29.35 1.16 -49.10
#